data_44c5db6e5519328002519d75660858f6
#
_entry.id   44c5db6e5519328002519d75660858f6
#
_cell.length_a   1.000
_cell.length_b   1.000
_cell.length_c   1.000
_cell.angle_alpha   90.00
_cell.angle_beta   90.00
_cell.angle_gamma   90.00
#
_symmetry.space_group_name_H-M   'P 1'
#
loop_
_entity.id
_entity.type
_entity.pdbx_description
1 polymer ?
#
loop_
_entity_poly.entity_id
_entity_poly.type
_entity_poly.pdbx_seq_one_letter_code
_entity_poly.pdbx_strand_id
1 'polypeptide(L)'
;MYVSSHRLAAALTLTALLACNGDDAADPTATATDTDTDTSAGTSAASTTAASTTAGTTTASSESDATTDPTPGTTDPSTTTDSTTTDGTTTDGTTTDGVTTDGTDTDTDTDTGGAIDPFPVYVGEVGPIAEDNPRQFPFACRTADIGLGQPEIDNQDAEGLPILGDNDEVLGWSRDCGAKTRVDYFYKPIVPPEGGGLLPYDPLDPPDDVAMLELNGELRRYVVRYERGTINRFVYGIAVIAPEETDPAIPDLSAWNERLLFWFGGGVGIGYQQASGLAVNRLRTDTYKQPLRDGPLFEPFLEQGYAIAYSSGTVTDTTYNLELTGQTAVMVKKQFEAMYYPPKYTFGLGASGGAIQQLIYAQNHPELLDGLVPTHSYTDMITQTIRVGDCELLEHYFDVTDGANPTWHTWAKRAKIEGLNAIDGYQGSDWDFLQQGKPTGSSAGPGSSECIEGWRGLTPLAMNPLWVDANAASYKQILTHQPDVFADTPWTYWDDLVTIFGVDPKSNKGYARRTWDNVGVQYGLTALLSGQISKSEFIALNAKVGGFIAPDDMVQEGFPFGSQDPQDFDVWSARNGTASLGLPVAPRTEADLGAVQEAYYRGLVFLGDIDHPTITIMPYLEPQLDMHNAKQPFAIRERMLEAKGEADNHLIWAISSEGADFYPAVGLAFDTLAAWLDSKKKPVDALDRCYTAGLSLTAEGPDAWSGALTSQPDDDGPCAALYPVYSDSRMVAGEDISGDIFKCATKPLTTALADGTYGALTWSPDEIAALEQIFGETGVCDYSKPDLGRPEDL
;
A
#
# COMPACT_ATOMS: atom_id res chain seq x y z
N MET A 1 38.69 3.18 -12.94
CA MET A 1 37.79 2.00 -12.94
C MET A 1 36.88 2.16 -11.77
N TYR A 2 35.91 3.04 -11.89
CA TYR A 2 34.92 3.33 -10.86
C TYR A 2 33.71 3.92 -11.59
N VAL A 3 32.88 3.11 -12.23
CA VAL A 3 31.64 3.55 -12.92
C VAL A 3 30.67 2.36 -13.10
N SER A 4 30.67 1.35 -12.24
CA SER A 4 29.79 0.20 -12.45
C SER A 4 28.93 -0.22 -11.25
N SER A 5 29.04 0.44 -10.11
CA SER A 5 28.28 0.04 -8.90
C SER A 5 26.99 0.83 -8.65
N HIS A 6 26.78 1.97 -9.33
CA HIS A 6 25.57 2.79 -9.10
C HIS A 6 24.32 2.33 -9.87
N ARG A 7 24.45 1.44 -10.85
CA ARG A 7 23.30 1.01 -11.65
C ARG A 7 22.50 -0.16 -11.04
N LEU A 8 23.06 -0.89 -10.09
CA LEU A 8 22.36 -2.01 -9.45
C LEU A 8 21.53 -1.56 -8.25
N ALA A 9 21.97 -0.54 -7.52
CA ALA A 9 21.20 0.05 -6.41
C ALA A 9 19.96 0.79 -6.91
N ALA A 10 20.07 1.51 -8.03
CA ALA A 10 18.93 2.17 -8.67
C ALA A 10 17.83 1.19 -9.16
N ALA A 11 18.21 -0.05 -9.55
CA ALA A 11 17.23 -1.03 -10.00
C ALA A 11 16.39 -1.65 -8.86
N LEU A 12 16.90 -1.69 -7.64
CA LEU A 12 16.18 -2.23 -6.48
C LEU A 12 15.32 -1.15 -5.78
N THR A 13 15.72 0.11 -5.84
CA THR A 13 14.90 1.25 -5.40
C THR A 13 13.74 1.49 -6.36
N LEU A 14 13.96 1.27 -7.66
CA LEU A 14 12.92 1.35 -8.68
C LEU A 14 11.80 0.31 -8.46
N THR A 15 12.12 -0.87 -7.91
CA THR A 15 11.10 -1.90 -7.62
C THR A 15 10.20 -1.54 -6.44
N ALA A 16 10.68 -0.74 -5.49
CA ALA A 16 9.85 -0.23 -4.38
C ALA A 16 9.00 0.99 -4.79
N LEU A 17 9.51 1.81 -5.70
CA LEU A 17 8.81 2.98 -6.26
C LEU A 17 7.80 2.59 -7.36
N LEU A 18 8.10 1.57 -8.17
CA LEU A 18 7.15 0.98 -9.11
C LEU A 18 5.98 0.27 -8.42
N ALA A 19 6.11 -0.06 -7.14
CA ALA A 19 5.00 -0.59 -6.35
C ALA A 19 3.94 0.48 -6.00
N CYS A 20 4.24 1.76 -6.15
CA CYS A 20 3.28 2.85 -5.98
C CYS A 20 2.63 3.29 -7.30
N ASN A 21 3.21 2.94 -8.45
CA ASN A 21 2.66 3.25 -9.76
C ASN A 21 2.58 1.96 -10.58
N GLY A 22 1.37 1.47 -10.82
CA GLY A 22 1.13 0.29 -11.64
C GLY A 22 1.54 0.51 -13.10
N ASP A 23 2.82 0.32 -13.41
CA ASP A 23 3.30 0.32 -14.77
C ASP A 23 3.55 -1.10 -15.28
N ASP A 24 2.66 -1.53 -16.16
CA ASP A 24 2.90 -2.63 -17.10
C ASP A 24 4.02 -2.23 -18.07
N ALA A 25 5.27 -2.53 -17.74
CA ALA A 25 6.37 -2.42 -18.67
C ALA A 25 6.22 -3.49 -19.76
N ALA A 26 5.77 -3.07 -20.93
CA ALA A 26 5.72 -3.89 -22.12
C ALA A 26 7.13 -4.37 -22.52
N ASP A 27 7.25 -5.67 -22.71
CA ASP A 27 8.41 -6.42 -23.17
C ASP A 27 8.90 -5.90 -24.57
N PRO A 28 10.15 -5.47 -24.75
CA PRO A 28 10.70 -5.16 -26.05
C PRO A 28 11.45 -6.37 -26.62
N THR A 29 10.75 -7.35 -27.14
CA THR A 29 11.33 -8.32 -28.07
C THR A 29 10.66 -8.23 -29.42
N ALA A 30 11.16 -7.37 -30.28
CA ALA A 30 10.96 -7.48 -31.71
C ALA A 30 12.33 -7.38 -32.41
N THR A 31 12.69 -8.48 -32.96
CA THR A 31 13.76 -8.80 -33.86
C THR A 31 14.24 -7.68 -34.77
N ALA A 32 15.55 -7.46 -34.75
CA ALA A 32 16.30 -6.75 -35.78
C ALA A 32 16.40 -7.63 -37.04
N THR A 33 16.01 -7.09 -38.18
CA THR A 33 16.53 -7.50 -39.49
C THR A 33 17.20 -6.31 -40.13
N ASP A 34 18.49 -6.52 -40.38
CA ASP A 34 19.34 -5.69 -41.18
C ASP A 34 18.80 -5.48 -42.57
N THR A 35 18.90 -4.22 -43.07
CA THR A 35 19.35 -3.98 -44.44
C THR A 35 19.87 -2.55 -44.59
N ASP A 36 21.12 -2.49 -45.05
CA ASP A 36 21.86 -1.34 -45.51
C ASP A 36 21.18 -0.54 -46.66
N THR A 37 21.35 0.75 -46.72
CA THR A 37 22.07 1.52 -47.73
C THR A 37 21.61 2.97 -47.89
N ASP A 38 22.57 3.84 -47.68
CA ASP A 38 23.04 5.00 -48.48
C ASP A 38 22.18 6.23 -48.80
N THR A 39 22.72 7.31 -48.28
CA THR A 39 22.96 8.66 -48.89
C THR A 39 21.80 9.47 -49.54
N SER A 40 21.51 10.63 -49.03
CA SER A 40 22.06 11.93 -49.51
C SER A 40 21.21 13.17 -49.15
N ALA A 41 21.88 14.22 -49.02
CA ALA A 41 21.53 15.59 -48.66
C ALA A 41 20.43 16.28 -49.53
N GLY A 42 19.76 17.26 -48.89
CA GLY A 42 18.97 18.22 -49.65
C GLY A 42 18.23 19.26 -48.81
N THR A 43 18.85 20.37 -48.68
CA THR A 43 18.48 21.70 -48.16
C THR A 43 17.13 22.27 -48.54
N SER A 44 16.60 23.10 -47.61
CA SER A 44 16.04 24.45 -47.76
C SER A 44 14.54 24.68 -47.86
N ALA A 45 14.12 25.47 -46.92
CA ALA A 45 13.55 26.82 -46.98
C ALA A 45 11.99 26.96 -47.10
N ALA A 46 11.50 27.51 -46.03
CA ALA A 46 10.66 28.71 -45.85
C ALA A 46 9.48 29.01 -46.74
N SER A 47 8.34 29.32 -46.15
CA SER A 47 7.64 30.61 -46.30
C SER A 47 6.14 30.50 -46.00
N THR A 48 5.64 31.07 -44.90
CA THR A 48 4.78 32.24 -44.73
C THR A 48 3.36 32.27 -45.35
N THR A 49 2.49 32.80 -44.50
CA THR A 49 1.33 33.68 -44.66
C THR A 49 -0.02 32.96 -44.55
N ALA A 50 -0.78 33.24 -43.52
CA ALA A 50 -1.49 34.43 -43.01
C ALA A 50 -3.00 34.51 -43.46
N ALA A 51 -3.81 34.69 -42.42
CA ALA A 51 -5.05 35.48 -42.37
C ALA A 51 -6.31 34.92 -43.11
N SER A 52 -7.55 35.02 -42.66
CA SER A 52 -8.25 36.02 -41.82
C SER A 52 -9.72 35.72 -41.83
N THR A 53 -10.43 35.95 -40.75
CA THR A 53 -11.77 36.55 -40.53
C THR A 53 -12.99 35.91 -41.25
N THR A 54 -14.16 35.78 -40.68
CA THR A 54 -15.11 36.65 -39.96
C THR A 54 -16.33 35.87 -39.56
N ALA A 55 -16.81 35.95 -38.35
CA ALA A 55 -17.95 36.61 -37.79
C ALA A 55 -19.38 36.32 -38.33
N GLY A 56 -20.31 36.16 -37.45
CA GLY A 56 -21.78 36.32 -37.64
C GLY A 56 -22.61 35.44 -36.74
N THR A 57 -22.93 35.79 -35.55
CA THR A 57 -24.09 36.50 -34.94
C THR A 57 -25.49 36.08 -35.43
N THR A 58 -26.33 35.65 -34.53
CA THR A 58 -27.64 36.17 -34.12
C THR A 58 -28.55 35.03 -33.60
N THR A 59 -28.89 35.10 -32.30
CA THR A 59 -30.18 35.53 -31.66
C THR A 59 -31.41 34.70 -32.07
N ALA A 60 -32.25 34.22 -31.22
CA ALA A 60 -32.88 34.57 -29.98
C ALA A 60 -34.16 33.71 -29.80
N SER A 61 -34.50 33.51 -28.54
CA SER A 61 -35.83 33.53 -27.90
C SER A 61 -36.97 32.63 -28.43
N SER A 62 -37.80 31.99 -27.62
CA SER A 62 -38.58 32.44 -26.49
C SER A 62 -39.41 31.27 -25.92
N GLU A 63 -39.57 31.20 -24.62
CA GLU A 63 -40.83 31.16 -23.84
C GLU A 63 -41.94 30.20 -24.31
N SER A 64 -42.63 29.45 -23.47
CA SER A 64 -43.34 29.76 -22.23
C SER A 64 -44.04 28.52 -21.65
N ASP A 65 -44.14 28.45 -20.37
CA ASP A 65 -45.30 28.19 -19.50
C ASP A 65 -46.15 26.92 -19.69
N ALA A 66 -46.62 26.25 -18.70
CA ALA A 66 -47.13 26.50 -17.37
C ALA A 66 -47.65 25.18 -16.74
N THR A 67 -47.42 25.04 -15.44
CA THR A 67 -48.35 24.59 -14.37
C THR A 67 -49.22 23.34 -14.54
N THR A 68 -49.17 22.41 -13.64
CA THR A 68 -50.09 22.25 -12.50
C THR A 68 -49.76 21.02 -11.67
N ASP A 69 -49.59 21.25 -10.38
CA ASP A 69 -49.75 20.25 -9.29
C ASP A 69 -51.27 20.03 -9.05
N PRO A 70 -51.74 18.97 -8.43
CA PRO A 70 -51.74 18.86 -6.97
C PRO A 70 -51.67 17.44 -6.37
N THR A 71 -51.11 17.34 -5.23
CA THR A 71 -51.31 16.35 -4.13
C THR A 71 -52.76 16.49 -3.54
N PRO A 72 -53.22 15.63 -2.57
CA PRO A 72 -52.62 14.55 -1.75
C PRO A 72 -53.60 13.36 -1.50
N GLY A 73 -53.13 12.33 -0.74
CA GLY A 73 -54.05 11.35 -0.14
C GLY A 73 -53.36 10.28 0.68
N THR A 74 -53.23 10.54 1.95
CA THR A 74 -53.06 9.66 3.10
C THR A 74 -53.90 8.37 3.10
N THR A 75 -53.32 7.27 3.61
CA THR A 75 -53.85 6.50 4.76
C THR A 75 -53.01 5.27 5.03
N ASP A 76 -52.44 5.22 6.24
CA ASP A 76 -52.20 4.06 7.04
C ASP A 76 -53.52 3.62 7.72
N PRO A 77 -53.75 2.42 8.24
CA PRO A 77 -53.03 1.84 9.35
C PRO A 77 -53.00 0.29 9.52
N SER A 78 -51.97 -0.16 10.26
CA SER A 78 -51.97 -1.16 11.32
C SER A 78 -52.86 -2.40 11.28
N THR A 79 -52.32 -3.61 11.64
CA THR A 79 -52.43 -4.33 12.88
C THR A 79 -51.89 -5.76 12.76
N THR A 80 -50.95 -6.10 13.63
CA THR A 80 -50.87 -7.12 14.66
C THR A 80 -51.53 -8.50 14.45
N THR A 81 -50.76 -9.54 14.74
CA THR A 81 -50.90 -10.59 15.78
C THR A 81 -50.23 -11.85 15.27
N ASP A 82 -49.27 -12.36 15.93
CA ASP A 82 -49.07 -13.12 17.18
C ASP A 82 -49.20 -14.66 17.03
N SER A 83 -48.12 -15.28 17.53
CA SER A 83 -48.02 -16.60 18.14
C SER A 83 -48.36 -17.87 17.34
N THR A 84 -47.61 -18.96 17.41
CA THR A 84 -47.24 -19.77 18.58
C THR A 84 -46.35 -20.94 18.17
N THR A 85 -45.45 -21.26 19.05
CA THR A 85 -44.73 -22.51 19.31
C THR A 85 -45.47 -23.81 18.97
N THR A 86 -44.71 -24.81 18.48
CA THR A 86 -44.68 -26.13 19.18
C THR A 86 -43.48 -26.98 18.74
N ASP A 87 -42.87 -27.48 19.75
CA ASP A 87 -41.96 -28.55 20.04
C ASP A 87 -42.30 -29.91 19.35
N GLY A 88 -41.25 -30.70 19.07
CA GLY A 88 -41.44 -32.08 18.61
C GLY A 88 -40.14 -32.84 18.36
N THR A 89 -39.64 -33.40 19.41
CA THR A 89 -38.52 -34.33 19.58
C THR A 89 -38.67 -35.66 18.82
N THR A 90 -37.44 -36.23 18.57
CA THR A 90 -37.06 -37.69 18.60
C THR A 90 -37.07 -38.48 17.29
N THR A 91 -36.00 -39.06 16.96
CA THR A 91 -35.29 -40.31 17.16
C THR A 91 -34.82 -40.98 15.89
N ASP A 92 -33.56 -41.27 15.90
CA ASP A 92 -32.85 -42.51 15.55
C ASP A 92 -33.27 -43.32 14.33
N GLY A 93 -32.28 -43.68 13.52
CA GLY A 93 -32.43 -44.67 12.48
C GLY A 93 -31.17 -44.90 11.67
N THR A 94 -30.19 -45.59 12.23
CA THR A 94 -29.10 -46.28 11.56
C THR A 94 -29.60 -47.21 10.47
N THR A 95 -29.10 -47.10 9.25
CA THR A 95 -28.86 -48.29 8.40
C THR A 95 -27.75 -48.00 7.40
N THR A 96 -26.75 -48.85 7.47
CA THR A 96 -25.72 -49.18 6.52
C THR A 96 -26.33 -49.77 5.26
N ASP A 97 -25.74 -49.45 4.12
CA ASP A 97 -25.24 -50.32 3.01
C ASP A 97 -25.38 -49.64 1.65
N GLY A 98 -24.33 -49.83 0.85
CA GLY A 98 -24.43 -49.75 -0.59
C GLY A 98 -23.28 -49.06 -1.27
N VAL A 99 -22.10 -49.67 -1.28
CA VAL A 99 -21.07 -49.45 -2.31
C VAL A 99 -21.66 -49.85 -3.66
N THR A 100 -21.69 -48.89 -4.58
CA THR A 100 -21.67 -49.19 -6.00
C THR A 100 -20.71 -48.26 -6.70
N THR A 101 -19.55 -48.79 -7.04
CA THR A 101 -18.68 -48.35 -8.10
C THR A 101 -19.46 -48.43 -9.41
N ASP A 102 -19.50 -47.34 -10.18
CA ASP A 102 -19.23 -47.29 -11.62
C ASP A 102 -19.55 -45.90 -12.18
N GLY A 103 -18.60 -45.41 -12.91
CA GLY A 103 -18.74 -44.19 -13.68
C GLY A 103 -17.36 -43.66 -14.07
N THR A 104 -16.63 -44.47 -14.85
CA THR A 104 -15.51 -43.97 -15.65
C THR A 104 -16.07 -43.03 -16.70
N ASP A 105 -16.00 -41.75 -16.46
CA ASP A 105 -16.05 -40.75 -17.52
C ASP A 105 -14.62 -40.61 -18.07
N THR A 106 -14.41 -41.34 -19.17
CA THR A 106 -13.32 -41.09 -20.07
C THR A 106 -13.68 -39.87 -20.93
N ASP A 107 -13.28 -38.72 -20.53
CA ASP A 107 -13.13 -37.59 -21.41
C ASP A 107 -11.98 -37.88 -22.35
N THR A 108 -12.33 -38.32 -23.57
CA THR A 108 -11.42 -38.39 -24.69
C THR A 108 -11.26 -36.97 -25.25
N ASP A 109 -10.34 -36.22 -24.68
CA ASP A 109 -9.77 -35.06 -25.32
C ASP A 109 -9.05 -35.48 -26.57
N THR A 110 -9.59 -35.13 -27.72
CA THR A 110 -8.93 -35.31 -29.01
C THR A 110 -7.93 -34.18 -29.20
N ASP A 111 -6.73 -34.47 -28.73
CA ASP A 111 -5.52 -33.69 -28.87
C ASP A 111 -5.19 -33.38 -30.34
N THR A 112 -5.08 -32.11 -30.67
CA THR A 112 -4.39 -31.59 -31.84
C THR A 112 -2.92 -31.30 -31.44
N GLY A 113 -2.10 -32.31 -31.32
CA GLY A 113 -0.64 -32.32 -31.61
C GLY A 113 0.24 -31.22 -30.97
N GLY A 114 -0.17 -30.60 -29.84
CA GLY A 114 0.71 -29.84 -28.96
C GLY A 114 1.27 -30.76 -27.89
N ALA A 115 2.54 -30.64 -27.54
CA ALA A 115 3.15 -31.40 -26.46
C ALA A 115 2.25 -31.31 -25.24
N ILE A 116 1.73 -32.46 -24.76
CA ILE A 116 0.96 -32.56 -23.54
C ILE A 116 1.83 -31.94 -22.47
N ASP A 117 1.34 -30.86 -21.84
CA ASP A 117 1.94 -30.34 -20.65
C ASP A 117 1.71 -31.38 -19.53
N PRO A 118 2.73 -32.12 -19.08
CA PRO A 118 2.53 -33.23 -18.15
C PRO A 118 2.07 -32.76 -16.76
N PHE A 119 2.03 -31.48 -16.50
CA PHE A 119 1.67 -30.86 -15.23
C PHE A 119 0.80 -29.63 -15.46
N PRO A 120 -0.34 -29.52 -14.89
CA PRO A 120 -0.62 -29.30 -13.48
C PRO A 120 -1.25 -30.48 -12.76
N VAL A 121 -0.84 -30.72 -11.54
CA VAL A 121 -1.50 -31.65 -10.67
C VAL A 121 -2.48 -30.91 -9.80
N TYR A 122 -3.76 -31.05 -10.08
CA TYR A 122 -4.81 -30.50 -9.21
C TYR A 122 -4.93 -31.37 -7.96
N VAL A 123 -4.94 -30.75 -6.78
CA VAL A 123 -5.02 -31.44 -5.50
C VAL A 123 -6.24 -31.05 -4.66
N GLY A 124 -7.03 -30.08 -5.08
CA GLY A 124 -8.19 -29.62 -4.32
C GLY A 124 -9.17 -28.81 -5.15
N GLU A 125 -10.25 -28.45 -4.50
CA GLU A 125 -11.29 -27.59 -5.03
C GLU A 125 -10.90 -26.09 -4.93
N VAL A 126 -11.81 -25.23 -5.39
CA VAL A 126 -11.72 -23.78 -5.16
C VAL A 126 -11.78 -23.52 -3.65
N GLY A 127 -10.85 -22.72 -3.14
CA GLY A 127 -10.81 -22.38 -1.73
C GLY A 127 -12.00 -21.53 -1.27
N PRO A 128 -12.24 -21.48 0.05
CA PRO A 128 -13.41 -20.82 0.62
C PRO A 128 -13.37 -19.30 0.46
N ILE A 129 -14.56 -18.68 0.49
CA ILE A 129 -14.77 -17.25 0.63
C ILE A 129 -15.36 -17.01 2.01
N ALA A 130 -14.88 -15.99 2.76
CA ALA A 130 -15.44 -15.63 4.05
C ALA A 130 -16.92 -15.22 3.91
N GLU A 131 -17.77 -15.61 4.86
CA GLU A 131 -19.21 -15.34 4.81
C GLU A 131 -19.54 -13.86 4.87
N ASP A 132 -18.75 -13.10 5.62
CA ASP A 132 -18.85 -11.66 5.85
C ASP A 132 -17.99 -10.82 4.90
N ASN A 133 -17.36 -11.46 3.91
CA ASN A 133 -16.56 -10.77 2.91
C ASN A 133 -17.40 -9.73 2.16
N PRO A 134 -17.06 -8.43 2.23
CA PRO A 134 -17.69 -7.41 1.41
C PRO A 134 -17.28 -7.62 -0.05
N ARG A 135 -17.97 -8.55 -0.75
CA ARG A 135 -17.63 -8.92 -2.13
C ARG A 135 -17.72 -7.73 -3.05
N GLN A 136 -16.58 -7.10 -3.27
CA GLN A 136 -16.46 -5.99 -4.21
C GLN A 136 -16.92 -6.43 -5.59
N PHE A 137 -17.64 -5.57 -6.26
CA PHE A 137 -18.11 -5.76 -7.63
C PHE A 137 -18.25 -4.40 -8.31
N PRO A 138 -17.75 -4.26 -9.54
CA PRO A 138 -17.11 -5.26 -10.40
C PRO A 138 -15.78 -5.74 -9.83
N PHE A 139 -15.26 -6.90 -10.31
CA PHE A 139 -14.00 -7.46 -9.83
C PHE A 139 -13.23 -8.10 -10.99
N ALA A 140 -12.00 -7.67 -11.20
CA ALA A 140 -11.15 -8.14 -12.30
C ALA A 140 -10.41 -9.42 -11.92
N CYS A 141 -10.63 -10.49 -12.68
CA CYS A 141 -9.95 -11.77 -12.48
C CYS A 141 -8.54 -11.75 -13.07
N ARG A 142 -7.58 -12.38 -12.40
CA ARG A 142 -6.18 -12.45 -12.81
C ARG A 142 -5.62 -13.90 -12.79
N THR A 143 -6.47 -14.91 -12.68
CA THR A 143 -6.04 -16.33 -12.66
C THR A 143 -5.29 -16.73 -13.91
N ALA A 144 -5.72 -16.26 -15.09
CA ALA A 144 -5.05 -16.53 -16.36
C ALA A 144 -3.64 -15.90 -16.41
N ASP A 145 -3.50 -14.65 -15.92
CA ASP A 145 -2.20 -13.96 -15.91
C ASP A 145 -1.19 -14.62 -14.96
N ILE A 146 -1.70 -15.32 -13.95
CA ILE A 146 -0.89 -16.03 -12.95
C ILE A 146 -0.58 -17.46 -13.39
N GLY A 147 -1.21 -17.94 -14.45
CA GLY A 147 -1.02 -19.30 -14.98
C GLY A 147 -1.91 -20.36 -14.32
N LEU A 148 -3.03 -19.96 -13.71
CA LEU A 148 -4.07 -20.88 -13.22
C LEU A 148 -5.18 -21.15 -14.26
N GLY A 149 -5.13 -20.50 -15.43
CA GLY A 149 -6.14 -20.61 -16.47
C GLY A 149 -7.36 -19.70 -16.23
N GLN A 150 -8.42 -19.90 -16.99
CA GLN A 150 -9.67 -19.20 -16.78
C GLN A 150 -10.26 -19.59 -15.41
N PRO A 151 -10.93 -18.65 -14.71
CA PRO A 151 -11.59 -19.00 -13.45
C PRO A 151 -12.80 -19.91 -13.70
N GLU A 152 -13.23 -20.59 -12.63
CA GLU A 152 -14.43 -21.45 -12.66
C GLU A 152 -15.70 -20.64 -12.92
N ILE A 153 -16.66 -21.22 -13.61
CA ILE A 153 -17.97 -20.62 -13.83
C ILE A 153 -18.76 -20.63 -12.51
N ASP A 154 -19.20 -19.48 -12.06
CA ASP A 154 -19.99 -19.35 -10.85
C ASP A 154 -21.39 -18.77 -11.07
N ASN A 155 -21.69 -18.23 -12.26
CA ASN A 155 -23.00 -17.70 -12.59
C ASN A 155 -23.31 -17.78 -14.10
N GLN A 156 -24.62 -17.59 -14.41
CA GLN A 156 -25.15 -17.49 -15.78
C GLN A 156 -25.84 -16.13 -16.02
N ASP A 157 -25.66 -15.18 -15.11
CA ASP A 157 -26.34 -13.88 -15.07
C ASP A 157 -25.55 -12.75 -15.72
N ALA A 158 -24.47 -13.08 -16.43
CA ALA A 158 -23.53 -12.14 -17.06
C ALA A 158 -22.79 -11.25 -16.05
N GLU A 159 -22.58 -11.73 -14.83
CA GLU A 159 -21.82 -11.03 -13.80
C GLU A 159 -20.35 -11.47 -13.80
N GLY A 160 -19.45 -10.54 -14.01
CA GLY A 160 -18.00 -10.78 -13.94
C GLY A 160 -17.36 -11.09 -15.30
N LEU A 161 -16.27 -11.86 -15.27
CA LEU A 161 -15.52 -12.23 -16.45
C LEU A 161 -16.25 -13.30 -17.25
N PRO A 162 -16.47 -13.15 -18.58
CA PRO A 162 -16.99 -14.22 -19.42
C PRO A 162 -15.96 -15.35 -19.54
N ILE A 163 -16.40 -16.56 -19.33
CA ILE A 163 -15.59 -17.79 -19.49
C ILE A 163 -15.86 -18.38 -20.87
N LEU A 164 -14.80 -18.56 -21.64
CA LEU A 164 -14.89 -18.91 -23.05
C LEU A 164 -14.59 -20.41 -23.26
N GLY A 165 -15.35 -21.04 -24.12
CA GLY A 165 -15.08 -22.37 -24.65
C GLY A 165 -14.10 -22.32 -25.84
N ASP A 166 -13.85 -23.49 -26.46
CA ASP A 166 -12.84 -23.67 -27.51
C ASP A 166 -13.06 -22.84 -28.78
N ASN A 167 -14.29 -22.40 -29.02
CA ASN A 167 -14.67 -21.62 -30.20
C ASN A 167 -15.05 -20.19 -29.84
N ASP A 168 -14.53 -19.67 -28.73
CA ASP A 168 -14.85 -18.33 -28.17
C ASP A 168 -16.34 -18.15 -27.79
N GLU A 169 -17.10 -19.23 -27.66
CA GLU A 169 -18.46 -19.15 -27.11
C GLU A 169 -18.41 -18.91 -25.59
N VAL A 170 -19.31 -18.08 -25.08
CA VAL A 170 -19.44 -17.84 -23.66
C VAL A 170 -20.16 -19.02 -23.00
N LEU A 171 -19.46 -19.76 -22.12
CA LEU A 171 -20.00 -20.88 -21.36
C LEU A 171 -20.72 -20.45 -20.08
N GLY A 172 -20.35 -19.29 -19.55
CA GLY A 172 -20.84 -18.70 -18.31
C GLY A 172 -19.96 -17.56 -17.91
N TRP A 173 -20.06 -17.12 -16.65
CA TRP A 173 -19.28 -16.02 -16.12
C TRP A 173 -18.72 -16.40 -14.75
N SER A 174 -17.63 -15.72 -14.39
CA SER A 174 -17.05 -15.77 -13.05
C SER A 174 -17.05 -14.39 -12.42
N ARG A 175 -17.83 -14.22 -11.36
CA ARG A 175 -17.90 -13.03 -10.52
C ARG A 175 -16.84 -13.09 -9.41
N ASP A 176 -16.63 -14.28 -8.87
CA ASP A 176 -15.76 -14.51 -7.73
C ASP A 176 -14.33 -14.92 -8.12
N CYS A 177 -14.05 -15.10 -9.41
CA CYS A 177 -12.72 -15.41 -9.92
C CYS A 177 -12.08 -16.67 -9.31
N GLY A 178 -12.88 -17.66 -8.92
CA GLY A 178 -12.42 -18.88 -8.27
C GLY A 178 -11.55 -19.72 -9.19
N ALA A 179 -10.47 -20.32 -8.68
CA ALA A 179 -9.67 -21.33 -9.37
C ALA A 179 -9.33 -22.47 -8.40
N LYS A 180 -9.33 -23.69 -8.92
CA LYS A 180 -8.97 -24.89 -8.16
C LYS A 180 -7.54 -24.85 -7.69
N THR A 181 -7.28 -25.47 -6.54
CA THR A 181 -5.92 -25.63 -6.02
C THR A 181 -5.10 -26.51 -6.93
N ARG A 182 -3.90 -26.03 -7.26
CA ARG A 182 -2.94 -26.66 -8.17
C ARG A 182 -1.58 -26.72 -7.51
N VAL A 183 -0.83 -27.81 -7.73
CA VAL A 183 0.56 -27.97 -7.33
C VAL A 183 1.45 -28.08 -8.57
N ASP A 184 2.46 -27.24 -8.61
CA ASP A 184 3.55 -27.29 -9.59
C ASP A 184 4.86 -27.63 -8.88
N TYR A 185 5.81 -28.23 -9.61
CA TYR A 185 7.12 -28.55 -9.09
C TYR A 185 8.21 -27.87 -9.89
N PHE A 186 9.20 -27.37 -9.17
CA PHE A 186 10.37 -26.72 -9.74
C PHE A 186 11.64 -27.29 -9.11
N TYR A 187 12.77 -27.21 -9.81
CA TYR A 187 14.05 -27.62 -9.26
C TYR A 187 15.15 -26.62 -9.55
N LYS A 188 16.14 -26.60 -8.71
CA LYS A 188 17.37 -25.83 -8.96
C LYS A 188 18.34 -26.71 -9.73
N PRO A 189 18.72 -26.35 -10.98
CA PRO A 189 19.70 -27.11 -11.72
C PRO A 189 21.11 -26.86 -11.19
N ILE A 190 22.02 -27.87 -11.33
CA ILE A 190 23.43 -27.72 -10.96
C ILE A 190 24.08 -26.54 -11.69
N VAL A 191 23.71 -26.31 -12.94
CA VAL A 191 24.13 -25.16 -13.73
C VAL A 191 22.90 -24.25 -13.92
N PRO A 192 22.85 -23.12 -13.23
CA PRO A 192 21.71 -22.22 -13.37
C PRO A 192 21.53 -21.75 -14.82
N PRO A 193 20.30 -21.56 -15.30
CA PRO A 193 20.04 -20.95 -16.60
C PRO A 193 20.54 -19.49 -16.63
N GLU A 194 20.70 -18.93 -17.83
CA GLU A 194 21.03 -17.53 -17.98
C GLU A 194 19.99 -16.65 -17.27
N GLY A 195 20.44 -15.81 -16.33
CA GLY A 195 19.59 -15.00 -15.47
C GLY A 195 19.07 -15.71 -14.23
N GLY A 196 19.52 -16.95 -13.93
CA GLY A 196 19.11 -17.67 -12.71
C GLY A 196 17.71 -18.27 -12.77
N GLY A 197 17.18 -18.67 -11.61
CA GLY A 197 15.83 -19.20 -11.44
C GLY A 197 15.77 -20.74 -11.38
N LEU A 198 14.57 -21.23 -11.09
CA LEU A 198 14.24 -22.65 -10.99
C LEU A 198 13.61 -23.13 -12.30
N LEU A 199 13.88 -24.37 -12.66
CA LEU A 199 13.29 -25.00 -13.85
C LEU A 199 12.09 -25.87 -13.45
N PRO A 200 11.10 -26.08 -14.35
CA PRO A 200 10.02 -27.03 -14.12
C PRO A 200 10.56 -28.42 -13.87
N TYR A 201 10.00 -29.10 -12.87
CA TYR A 201 10.41 -30.46 -12.47
C TYR A 201 9.27 -31.44 -12.74
N ASP A 202 9.59 -32.53 -13.40
CA ASP A 202 8.67 -33.66 -13.61
C ASP A 202 9.00 -34.78 -12.61
N PRO A 203 8.15 -35.06 -11.61
CA PRO A 203 8.39 -36.18 -10.69
C PRO A 203 8.39 -37.57 -11.37
N LEU A 204 7.75 -37.70 -12.55
CA LEU A 204 7.70 -38.97 -13.30
C LEU A 204 8.91 -39.16 -14.22
N ASP A 205 9.59 -38.05 -14.57
CA ASP A 205 10.83 -38.08 -15.38
C ASP A 205 11.84 -37.07 -14.80
N PRO A 206 12.36 -37.34 -13.58
CA PRO A 206 13.19 -36.38 -12.87
C PRO A 206 14.52 -36.13 -13.60
N PRO A 207 14.91 -34.82 -13.74
CA PRO A 207 16.19 -34.48 -14.39
C PRO A 207 17.41 -35.00 -13.58
N ASP A 208 18.48 -35.36 -14.31
CA ASP A 208 19.75 -35.81 -13.70
C ASP A 208 20.57 -34.68 -13.07
N ASP A 209 20.27 -33.40 -13.41
CA ASP A 209 21.04 -32.23 -13.03
C ASP A 209 20.44 -31.45 -11.85
N VAL A 210 19.64 -32.10 -11.02
CA VAL A 210 19.08 -31.48 -9.82
C VAL A 210 20.19 -31.15 -8.81
N ALA A 211 20.29 -29.90 -8.39
CA ALA A 211 21.21 -29.47 -7.35
C ALA A 211 20.87 -30.12 -5.99
N MET A 212 21.89 -30.33 -5.18
CA MET A 212 21.72 -30.84 -3.83
C MET A 212 21.85 -29.70 -2.81
N LEU A 213 21.03 -29.75 -1.78
CA LEU A 213 20.99 -28.81 -0.69
C LEU A 213 21.15 -29.53 0.64
N GLU A 214 21.99 -29.02 1.53
CA GLU A 214 22.14 -29.57 2.89
C GLU A 214 21.08 -28.94 3.81
N LEU A 215 20.13 -29.75 4.25
CA LEU A 215 19.09 -29.37 5.19
C LEU A 215 18.98 -30.37 6.33
N ASN A 216 18.92 -29.87 7.56
CA ASN A 216 18.86 -30.70 8.79
C ASN A 216 20.02 -31.72 8.89
N GLY A 217 21.18 -31.40 8.30
CA GLY A 217 22.37 -32.28 8.30
C GLY A 217 22.32 -33.40 7.27
N GLU A 218 21.36 -33.36 6.35
CA GLU A 218 21.24 -34.35 5.25
C GLU A 218 21.25 -33.63 3.89
N LEU A 219 21.89 -34.28 2.91
CA LEU A 219 21.83 -33.80 1.53
C LEU A 219 20.50 -34.20 0.91
N ARG A 220 19.77 -33.19 0.44
CA ARG A 220 18.46 -33.32 -0.18
C ARG A 220 18.49 -32.79 -1.62
N ARG A 221 17.64 -33.30 -2.51
CA ARG A 221 17.44 -32.70 -3.84
C ARG A 221 16.73 -31.36 -3.67
N TYR A 222 17.19 -30.35 -4.41
CA TYR A 222 16.54 -29.05 -4.40
C TYR A 222 15.33 -29.06 -5.33
N VAL A 223 14.25 -29.61 -4.85
CA VAL A 223 12.94 -29.64 -5.51
C VAL A 223 11.96 -28.84 -4.68
N VAL A 224 11.29 -27.88 -5.30
CA VAL A 224 10.29 -27.02 -4.70
C VAL A 224 8.91 -27.50 -5.11
N ARG A 225 8.07 -27.78 -4.15
CA ARG A 225 6.62 -27.87 -4.30
C ARG A 225 6.03 -26.47 -4.22
N TYR A 226 5.22 -26.10 -5.21
CA TYR A 226 4.55 -24.79 -5.26
C TYR A 226 3.05 -24.96 -5.45
N GLU A 227 2.30 -24.81 -4.37
CA GLU A 227 0.84 -24.86 -4.35
C GLU A 227 0.24 -23.48 -4.60
N ARG A 228 -0.76 -23.39 -5.49
CA ARG A 228 -1.52 -22.17 -5.77
C ARG A 228 -2.99 -22.50 -5.97
N GLY A 229 -3.83 -21.53 -5.67
CA GLY A 229 -5.28 -21.58 -5.84
C GLY A 229 -5.90 -20.27 -5.41
N THR A 230 -7.21 -20.24 -5.21
CA THR A 230 -7.89 -19.05 -4.71
C THR A 230 -8.46 -19.29 -3.32
N ILE A 231 -8.27 -18.31 -2.44
CA ILE A 231 -8.88 -18.22 -1.11
C ILE A 231 -9.41 -16.80 -0.96
N ASN A 232 -10.64 -16.67 -0.50
CA ASN A 232 -11.32 -15.39 -0.29
C ASN A 232 -11.30 -14.51 -1.56
N ARG A 233 -11.41 -15.13 -2.73
CA ARG A 233 -11.31 -14.56 -4.10
C ARG A 233 -9.89 -14.22 -4.55
N PHE A 234 -8.91 -14.16 -3.67
CA PHE A 234 -7.53 -13.83 -3.99
C PHE A 234 -6.71 -15.08 -4.29
N VAL A 235 -5.68 -14.94 -5.13
CA VAL A 235 -4.77 -16.05 -5.43
C VAL A 235 -3.74 -16.16 -4.31
N TYR A 236 -3.58 -17.36 -3.76
CA TYR A 236 -2.53 -17.65 -2.79
C TYR A 236 -1.41 -18.51 -3.39
N GLY A 237 -0.26 -18.49 -2.74
CA GLY A 237 0.88 -19.35 -3.06
C GLY A 237 1.54 -19.86 -1.79
N ILE A 238 1.89 -21.17 -1.81
CA ILE A 238 2.64 -21.86 -0.75
C ILE A 238 3.79 -22.63 -1.39
N ALA A 239 5.02 -22.41 -0.90
CA ALA A 239 6.21 -23.09 -1.40
C ALA A 239 6.95 -23.79 -0.27
N VAL A 240 7.42 -25.01 -0.51
CA VAL A 240 8.29 -25.79 0.39
C VAL A 240 9.31 -26.60 -0.41
N ILE A 241 10.46 -26.91 0.20
CA ILE A 241 11.38 -27.92 -0.36
C ILE A 241 10.77 -29.30 -0.11
N ALA A 242 10.49 -30.05 -1.19
CA ALA A 242 9.87 -31.36 -1.17
C ALA A 242 10.67 -32.36 -2.02
N PRO A 243 11.85 -32.83 -1.54
CA PRO A 243 12.83 -33.55 -2.34
C PRO A 243 12.39 -34.95 -2.81
N GLU A 244 11.48 -35.60 -2.12
CA GLU A 244 11.07 -36.99 -2.31
C GLU A 244 9.54 -37.15 -2.51
N GLU A 245 8.83 -36.03 -2.84
CA GLU A 245 7.38 -36.09 -2.99
C GLU A 245 6.96 -36.99 -4.17
N THR A 246 6.02 -37.87 -3.87
CA THR A 246 5.47 -38.85 -4.84
C THR A 246 3.96 -38.73 -5.05
N ASP A 247 3.29 -38.03 -4.16
CA ASP A 247 1.84 -37.81 -4.20
C ASP A 247 1.56 -36.34 -3.86
N PRO A 248 1.05 -35.54 -4.79
CA PRO A 248 0.78 -34.12 -4.55
C PRO A 248 -0.28 -33.86 -3.45
N ALA A 249 -1.09 -34.85 -3.11
CA ALA A 249 -2.02 -34.75 -1.99
C ALA A 249 -1.34 -34.91 -0.61
N ILE A 250 -0.09 -35.38 -0.59
CA ILE A 250 0.67 -35.66 0.64
C ILE A 250 2.04 -34.98 0.56
N PRO A 251 2.15 -33.70 0.99
CA PRO A 251 3.43 -32.96 0.91
C PRO A 251 4.58 -33.68 1.60
N ASP A 252 5.74 -33.73 0.94
CA ASP A 252 6.98 -34.18 1.58
C ASP A 252 7.58 -33.05 2.41
N LEU A 253 7.50 -33.18 3.74
CA LEU A 253 8.00 -32.19 4.71
C LEU A 253 9.37 -32.58 5.31
N SER A 254 10.06 -33.57 4.75
CA SER A 254 11.33 -34.07 5.29
C SER A 254 12.44 -33.00 5.32
N ALA A 255 12.32 -31.98 4.50
CA ALA A 255 13.25 -30.84 4.43
C ALA A 255 12.78 -29.60 5.19
N TRP A 256 11.55 -29.58 5.70
CA TRP A 256 10.97 -28.44 6.38
C TRP A 256 11.52 -28.28 7.82
N ASN A 257 11.89 -27.04 8.22
CA ASN A 257 12.41 -26.71 9.54
C ASN A 257 11.33 -26.30 10.55
N GLU A 258 10.05 -26.60 10.25
CA GLU A 258 8.86 -26.25 11.04
C GLU A 258 8.61 -24.73 11.16
N ARG A 259 9.23 -23.90 10.33
CA ARG A 259 9.03 -22.44 10.30
C ARG A 259 8.34 -22.03 9.01
N LEU A 260 7.41 -21.08 9.15
CA LEU A 260 6.70 -20.45 8.05
C LEU A 260 7.12 -18.98 7.94
N LEU A 261 7.56 -18.56 6.77
CA LEU A 261 7.65 -17.17 6.39
C LEU A 261 6.34 -16.77 5.71
N PHE A 262 5.60 -15.84 6.32
CA PHE A 262 4.43 -15.24 5.70
C PHE A 262 4.80 -13.88 5.13
N TRP A 263 4.72 -13.75 3.80
CA TRP A 263 5.09 -12.51 3.13
C TRP A 263 3.88 -11.59 2.91
N PHE A 264 4.08 -10.29 3.15
CA PHE A 264 3.13 -9.23 2.94
C PHE A 264 3.70 -8.20 1.96
N GLY A 265 2.94 -7.88 0.90
CA GLY A 265 3.36 -6.92 -0.10
C GLY A 265 2.89 -5.49 0.21
N GLY A 266 3.68 -4.51 -0.22
CA GLY A 266 3.36 -3.09 -0.09
C GLY A 266 2.53 -2.54 -1.25
N GLY A 267 2.51 -1.21 -1.36
CA GLY A 267 1.76 -0.43 -2.35
C GLY A 267 0.43 0.10 -1.82
N VAL A 268 -0.35 0.76 -2.67
CA VAL A 268 -1.69 1.27 -2.36
C VAL A 268 -2.62 1.00 -3.54
N GLY A 269 -3.60 0.13 -3.35
CA GLY A 269 -4.59 -0.25 -4.37
C GLY A 269 -6.03 -0.07 -3.92
N ILE A 270 -6.92 0.07 -4.88
CA ILE A 270 -8.35 0.32 -4.66
C ILE A 270 -9.22 -0.94 -4.54
N GLY A 271 -8.69 -2.12 -4.83
CA GLY A 271 -9.34 -3.37 -4.45
C GLY A 271 -10.33 -4.01 -5.42
N TYR A 272 -10.64 -3.41 -6.55
CA TYR A 272 -11.54 -4.00 -7.55
C TYR A 272 -10.86 -5.03 -8.46
N GLN A 273 -9.88 -5.74 -7.94
CA GLN A 273 -9.06 -6.70 -8.67
C GLN A 273 -8.59 -7.86 -7.80
N GLN A 274 -8.41 -9.02 -8.43
CA GLN A 274 -7.91 -10.22 -7.78
C GLN A 274 -6.41 -10.14 -7.43
N ALA A 275 -5.65 -9.40 -8.22
CA ALA A 275 -4.22 -9.20 -8.03
C ALA A 275 -3.74 -7.94 -8.77
N SER A 276 -2.91 -7.15 -8.15
CA SER A 276 -2.15 -6.08 -8.79
C SER A 276 -1.03 -6.62 -9.68
N GLY A 277 -0.38 -5.75 -10.45
CA GLY A 277 0.80 -6.12 -11.24
C GLY A 277 1.92 -6.72 -10.38
N LEU A 278 2.16 -6.14 -9.21
CA LEU A 278 3.13 -6.65 -8.23
C LEU A 278 2.77 -8.07 -7.78
N ALA A 279 1.51 -8.30 -7.41
CA ALA A 279 1.04 -9.62 -6.97
C ALA A 279 1.07 -10.64 -8.10
N VAL A 280 0.67 -10.26 -9.32
CA VAL A 280 0.78 -11.13 -10.50
C VAL A 280 2.22 -11.56 -10.74
N ASN A 281 3.17 -10.62 -10.75
CA ASN A 281 4.58 -10.93 -10.98
C ASN A 281 5.17 -11.86 -9.89
N ARG A 282 4.64 -11.80 -8.69
CA ARG A 282 5.05 -12.66 -7.58
C ARG A 282 4.44 -14.07 -7.64
N LEU A 283 3.20 -14.21 -8.10
CA LEU A 283 2.45 -15.47 -8.14
C LEU A 283 2.59 -16.24 -9.44
N ARG A 284 3.00 -15.54 -10.49
CA ARG A 284 3.05 -16.05 -11.84
C ARG A 284 4.12 -17.14 -12.00
N THR A 285 3.72 -18.21 -12.65
CA THR A 285 4.67 -19.15 -13.26
C THR A 285 4.53 -18.97 -14.76
N ASP A 286 5.50 -18.35 -15.38
CA ASP A 286 5.56 -18.34 -16.84
C ASP A 286 5.62 -19.79 -17.33
N THR A 287 4.73 -20.13 -18.23
CA THR A 287 4.55 -21.44 -18.84
C THR A 287 5.74 -22.36 -18.65
N TYR A 288 5.54 -23.64 -18.34
CA TYR A 288 6.48 -24.74 -18.09
C TYR A 288 7.78 -24.79 -18.93
N LYS A 289 8.12 -23.75 -19.65
CA LYS A 289 9.28 -23.65 -20.53
C LYS A 289 10.26 -22.56 -20.12
N GLN A 290 9.93 -21.76 -19.11
CA GLN A 290 10.81 -20.67 -18.64
C GLN A 290 11.20 -20.87 -17.18
N PRO A 291 12.43 -20.51 -16.80
CA PRO A 291 12.83 -20.53 -15.40
C PRO A 291 11.91 -19.64 -14.56
N LEU A 292 11.51 -20.11 -13.39
CA LEU A 292 10.83 -19.34 -12.39
C LEU A 292 11.84 -18.35 -11.79
N ARG A 293 11.76 -17.09 -12.19
CA ARG A 293 12.69 -16.02 -11.78
C ARG A 293 11.97 -15.02 -10.88
N ASP A 294 12.76 -14.39 -10.02
CA ASP A 294 12.35 -13.24 -9.18
C ASP A 294 11.06 -13.46 -8.39
N GLY A 295 10.74 -14.71 -8.21
CA GLY A 295 9.46 -15.10 -7.76
C GLY A 295 9.32 -15.01 -6.25
N PRO A 296 8.20 -15.55 -5.86
CA PRO A 296 7.63 -15.61 -4.52
C PRO A 296 8.43 -16.49 -3.57
N LEU A 297 9.46 -17.15 -4.06
CA LEU A 297 10.01 -18.30 -3.36
C LEU A 297 10.99 -17.93 -2.27
N PHE A 298 11.46 -16.67 -2.21
CA PHE A 298 12.45 -16.26 -1.20
C PHE A 298 13.53 -17.32 -1.01
N GLU A 299 14.19 -17.71 -2.11
CA GLU A 299 15.16 -18.81 -2.15
C GLU A 299 16.12 -18.85 -0.95
N PRO A 300 16.67 -17.72 -0.44
CA PRO A 300 17.54 -17.75 0.73
C PRO A 300 16.90 -18.36 1.98
N PHE A 301 15.59 -18.32 2.13
CA PHE A 301 14.87 -18.90 3.26
C PHE A 301 14.38 -20.33 2.97
N LEU A 302 13.97 -20.61 1.72
CA LEU A 302 13.76 -22.00 1.28
C LEU A 302 15.02 -22.85 1.47
N GLU A 303 16.20 -22.31 1.16
CA GLU A 303 17.52 -22.96 1.36
C GLU A 303 17.85 -23.21 2.83
N GLN A 304 17.13 -22.58 3.76
CA GLN A 304 17.20 -22.83 5.18
C GLN A 304 16.09 -23.77 5.69
N GLY A 305 15.24 -24.25 4.78
CA GLY A 305 14.13 -25.16 5.09
C GLY A 305 12.85 -24.47 5.54
N TYR A 306 12.70 -23.14 5.39
CA TYR A 306 11.43 -22.48 5.65
C TYR A 306 10.37 -22.89 4.61
N ALA A 307 9.12 -22.95 5.04
CA ALA A 307 7.98 -22.83 4.14
C ALA A 307 7.69 -21.34 3.89
N ILE A 308 7.18 -21.02 2.70
CA ILE A 308 6.80 -19.65 2.31
C ILE A 308 5.31 -19.63 2.00
N ALA A 309 4.57 -18.68 2.55
CA ALA A 309 3.16 -18.45 2.21
C ALA A 309 2.87 -16.97 1.95
N TYR A 310 1.95 -16.70 1.04
CA TYR A 310 1.46 -15.36 0.73
C TYR A 310 0.21 -15.43 -0.14
N SER A 311 -0.42 -14.28 -0.36
CA SER A 311 -1.59 -14.13 -1.21
C SER A 311 -1.55 -12.81 -1.98
N SER A 312 -2.21 -12.75 -3.12
CA SER A 312 -2.48 -11.44 -3.76
C SER A 312 -3.34 -10.55 -2.87
N GLY A 313 -4.17 -11.12 -2.00
CA GLY A 313 -4.94 -10.41 -0.99
C GLY A 313 -4.11 -9.92 0.20
N THR A 314 -2.85 -10.35 0.36
CA THR A 314 -1.91 -9.79 1.33
C THR A 314 -0.90 -8.84 0.69
N VAL A 315 -1.30 -8.18 -0.39
CA VAL A 315 -0.56 -7.14 -1.08
C VAL A 315 -1.41 -5.88 -1.12
N THR A 316 -1.00 -4.82 -0.42
CA THR A 316 -1.79 -3.58 -0.32
C THR A 316 -1.93 -2.83 -1.64
N ASP A 317 -1.06 -3.12 -2.63
CA ASP A 317 -1.22 -2.69 -4.03
C ASP A 317 -2.42 -3.37 -4.73
N THR A 318 -2.83 -4.55 -4.27
CA THR A 318 -4.07 -5.20 -4.75
C THR A 318 -5.30 -4.57 -4.13
N THR A 319 -5.32 -4.43 -2.81
CA THR A 319 -6.38 -3.77 -2.05
C THR A 319 -5.86 -3.31 -0.70
N TYR A 320 -6.26 -2.12 -0.30
CA TYR A 320 -5.92 -1.57 1.01
C TYR A 320 -7.02 -1.77 2.07
N ASN A 321 -8.01 -2.60 1.80
CA ASN A 321 -9.01 -2.99 2.78
C ASN A 321 -8.39 -3.99 3.77
N LEU A 322 -7.79 -3.48 4.85
CA LEU A 322 -7.02 -4.29 5.81
C LEU A 322 -7.88 -5.27 6.62
N GLU A 323 -9.18 -5.04 6.73
CA GLU A 323 -10.10 -6.02 7.33
C GLU A 323 -10.24 -7.25 6.43
N LEU A 324 -10.55 -7.04 5.15
CA LEU A 324 -10.66 -8.10 4.15
C LEU A 324 -9.34 -8.88 3.97
N THR A 325 -8.22 -8.16 3.90
CA THR A 325 -6.90 -8.76 3.69
C THR A 325 -6.38 -9.49 4.93
N GLY A 326 -6.74 -9.03 6.13
CA GLY A 326 -6.45 -9.73 7.39
C GLY A 326 -7.19 -11.07 7.48
N GLN A 327 -8.48 -11.10 7.15
CA GLN A 327 -9.25 -12.34 7.02
C GLN A 327 -8.60 -13.29 6.01
N THR A 328 -8.19 -12.78 4.86
CA THR A 328 -7.52 -13.57 3.82
C THR A 328 -6.22 -14.18 4.34
N ALA A 329 -5.39 -13.41 5.05
CA ALA A 329 -4.14 -13.91 5.64
C ALA A 329 -4.39 -15.08 6.62
N VAL A 330 -5.39 -14.93 7.50
CA VAL A 330 -5.80 -16.00 8.43
C VAL A 330 -6.26 -17.25 7.68
N MET A 331 -7.06 -17.10 6.63
CA MET A 331 -7.55 -18.23 5.82
C MET A 331 -6.41 -18.94 5.07
N VAL A 332 -5.43 -18.20 4.55
CA VAL A 332 -4.24 -18.78 3.89
C VAL A 332 -3.38 -19.53 4.89
N LYS A 333 -3.18 -19.02 6.11
CA LYS A 333 -2.48 -19.75 7.17
C LYS A 333 -3.21 -21.04 7.53
N LYS A 334 -4.54 -21.02 7.62
CA LYS A 334 -5.34 -22.23 7.88
C LYS A 334 -5.21 -23.26 6.75
N GLN A 335 -5.15 -22.82 5.49
CA GLN A 335 -4.85 -23.71 4.36
C GLN A 335 -3.47 -24.36 4.51
N PHE A 336 -2.46 -23.55 4.89
CA PHE A 336 -1.13 -24.08 5.17
C PHE A 336 -1.18 -25.14 6.28
N GLU A 337 -1.78 -24.84 7.42
CA GLU A 337 -1.88 -25.76 8.57
C GLU A 337 -2.61 -27.05 8.23
N ALA A 338 -3.64 -26.98 7.39
CA ALA A 338 -4.42 -28.16 6.98
C ALA A 338 -3.62 -29.09 6.08
N MET A 339 -2.77 -28.54 5.18
CA MET A 339 -2.01 -29.33 4.21
C MET A 339 -0.60 -29.70 4.69
N TYR A 340 0.06 -28.82 5.48
CA TYR A 340 1.48 -28.92 5.83
C TYR A 340 1.75 -29.05 7.34
N TYR A 341 0.72 -29.16 8.15
CA TYR A 341 0.75 -29.09 9.61
C TYR A 341 1.04 -27.69 10.17
N PRO A 342 0.63 -27.43 11.43
CA PRO A 342 0.91 -26.17 12.10
C PRO A 342 2.41 -25.91 12.20
N PRO A 343 2.89 -24.72 11.81
CA PRO A 343 4.27 -24.35 11.99
C PRO A 343 4.60 -24.15 13.48
N LYS A 344 5.82 -24.40 13.84
CA LYS A 344 6.34 -24.05 15.17
C LYS A 344 6.34 -22.53 15.37
N TYR A 345 6.75 -21.79 14.34
CA TYR A 345 6.71 -20.35 14.28
C TYR A 345 6.32 -19.85 12.89
N THR A 346 5.50 -18.80 12.88
CA THR A 346 5.17 -18.01 11.69
C THR A 346 5.81 -16.64 11.80
N PHE A 347 6.76 -16.31 10.93
CA PHE A 347 7.39 -15.00 10.86
C PHE A 347 6.79 -14.16 9.76
N GLY A 348 6.40 -12.93 10.10
CA GLY A 348 6.01 -11.92 9.11
C GLY A 348 7.22 -11.27 8.47
N LEU A 349 7.18 -11.05 7.17
CA LEU A 349 8.13 -10.24 6.41
C LEU A 349 7.38 -9.36 5.42
N GLY A 350 7.68 -8.08 5.38
CA GLY A 350 7.08 -7.19 4.40
C GLY A 350 7.55 -5.75 4.57
N ALA A 351 7.55 -5.02 3.45
CA ALA A 351 7.95 -3.63 3.38
C ALA A 351 6.73 -2.72 3.13
N SER A 352 6.81 -1.43 3.53
CA SER A 352 5.78 -0.44 3.22
C SER A 352 4.40 -0.86 3.74
N GLY A 353 3.39 -0.95 2.89
CA GLY A 353 2.09 -1.52 3.25
C GLY A 353 2.17 -2.93 3.83
N GLY A 354 3.20 -3.72 3.45
CA GLY A 354 3.46 -5.03 4.06
C GLY A 354 3.95 -4.96 5.50
N ALA A 355 4.62 -3.90 5.89
CA ALA A 355 4.97 -3.62 7.29
C ALA A 355 3.72 -3.23 8.09
N ILE A 356 2.86 -2.37 7.52
CA ILE A 356 1.57 -1.99 8.12
C ILE A 356 0.73 -3.25 8.39
N GLN A 357 0.61 -4.14 7.40
CA GLN A 357 -0.14 -5.38 7.55
C GLN A 357 0.34 -6.20 8.74
N GLN A 358 1.65 -6.37 8.92
CA GLN A 358 2.19 -7.13 10.05
C GLN A 358 1.76 -6.54 11.40
N LEU A 359 1.88 -5.21 11.56
CA LEU A 359 1.53 -4.51 12.80
C LEU A 359 0.02 -4.59 13.09
N ILE A 360 -0.79 -4.27 12.08
CA ILE A 360 -2.25 -4.30 12.17
C ILE A 360 -2.76 -5.73 12.41
N TYR A 361 -2.18 -6.74 11.76
CA TYR A 361 -2.64 -8.11 11.94
C TYR A 361 -2.13 -8.73 13.24
N ALA A 362 -0.96 -8.36 13.73
CA ALA A 362 -0.53 -8.75 15.08
C ALA A 362 -1.49 -8.22 16.16
N GLN A 363 -2.04 -7.01 15.95
CA GLN A 363 -3.03 -6.42 16.84
C GLN A 363 -4.42 -7.08 16.69
N ASN A 364 -4.91 -7.27 15.45
CA ASN A 364 -6.28 -7.71 15.19
C ASN A 364 -6.42 -9.24 15.12
N HIS A 365 -5.34 -9.95 14.79
CA HIS A 365 -5.27 -11.41 14.61
C HIS A 365 -4.02 -11.96 15.31
N PRO A 366 -3.94 -11.91 16.65
CA PRO A 366 -2.69 -12.16 17.39
C PRO A 366 -2.12 -13.57 17.19
N GLU A 367 -2.91 -14.52 16.68
CA GLU A 367 -2.46 -15.89 16.40
C GLU A 367 -1.89 -16.05 14.98
N LEU A 368 -1.93 -15.01 14.14
CA LEU A 368 -1.47 -15.10 12.76
C LEU A 368 0.05 -15.21 12.66
N LEU A 369 0.77 -14.39 13.43
CA LEU A 369 2.23 -14.30 13.44
C LEU A 369 2.76 -14.57 14.84
N ASP A 370 3.97 -15.11 14.94
CA ASP A 370 4.70 -15.31 16.19
C ASP A 370 5.82 -14.27 16.37
N GLY A 371 6.34 -13.74 15.27
CA GLY A 371 7.35 -12.70 15.26
C GLY A 371 7.29 -11.85 14.01
N LEU A 372 7.60 -10.57 14.13
CA LEU A 372 7.45 -9.58 13.07
C LEU A 372 8.80 -9.02 12.61
N VAL A 373 8.97 -8.93 11.29
CA VAL A 373 10.09 -8.21 10.66
C VAL A 373 9.53 -7.19 9.67
N PRO A 374 8.92 -6.09 10.17
CA PRO A 374 8.50 -4.99 9.32
C PRO A 374 9.73 -4.27 8.78
N THR A 375 9.73 -3.98 7.47
CA THR A 375 10.81 -3.25 6.82
C THR A 375 10.26 -2.04 6.09
N HIS A 376 11.05 -0.97 5.87
CA HIS A 376 10.52 0.25 5.26
C HIS A 376 9.17 0.63 5.91
N SER A 377 9.14 0.66 7.23
CA SER A 377 7.91 0.60 8.01
C SER A 377 7.12 1.90 8.04
N TYR A 378 5.83 1.74 8.32
CA TYR A 378 4.89 2.78 8.73
C TYR A 378 4.06 2.25 9.90
N THR A 379 3.43 3.14 10.65
CA THR A 379 2.47 2.74 11.69
C THR A 379 1.19 2.17 11.09
N ASP A 380 0.51 2.97 10.27
CA ASP A 380 -0.73 2.63 9.57
C ASP A 380 -1.00 3.59 8.40
N MET A 381 -1.98 3.26 7.56
CA MET A 381 -2.32 4.07 6.39
C MET A 381 -3.04 5.37 6.75
N ILE A 382 -3.82 5.39 7.83
CA ILE A 382 -4.54 6.60 8.26
C ILE A 382 -3.55 7.71 8.58
N THR A 383 -2.46 7.36 9.27
CA THR A 383 -1.34 8.27 9.57
C THR A 383 -0.62 8.72 8.29
N GLN A 384 -0.42 7.83 7.30
CA GLN A 384 0.30 8.20 6.08
C GLN A 384 -0.48 9.19 5.22
N THR A 385 -1.80 9.09 5.14
CA THR A 385 -2.62 10.05 4.39
C THR A 385 -2.48 11.48 4.90
N ILE A 386 -2.14 11.67 6.18
CA ILE A 386 -1.85 13.00 6.74
C ILE A 386 -0.66 13.62 6.03
N ARG A 387 0.45 12.88 5.88
CA ARG A 387 1.66 13.37 5.21
C ARG A 387 1.43 13.66 3.75
N VAL A 388 0.70 12.78 3.06
CA VAL A 388 0.30 13.00 1.66
C VAL A 388 -0.39 14.36 1.51
N GLY A 389 -1.43 14.60 2.31
CA GLY A 389 -2.19 15.85 2.23
C GLY A 389 -1.40 17.07 2.66
N ASP A 390 -0.65 16.98 3.77
CA ASP A 390 0.12 18.11 4.30
C ASP A 390 1.24 18.53 3.32
N CYS A 391 1.99 17.59 2.76
CA CYS A 391 3.05 17.87 1.79
C CYS A 391 2.53 18.61 0.56
N GLU A 392 1.43 18.14 -0.01
CA GLU A 392 0.80 18.78 -1.16
C GLU A 392 0.41 20.24 -0.86
N LEU A 393 -0.24 20.46 0.27
CA LEU A 393 -0.70 21.80 0.67
C LEU A 393 0.47 22.75 0.99
N LEU A 394 1.51 22.24 1.66
CA LEU A 394 2.68 23.05 2.04
C LEU A 394 3.50 23.44 0.81
N GLU A 395 3.78 22.51 -0.08
CA GLU A 395 4.54 22.77 -1.29
C GLU A 395 3.76 23.66 -2.26
N HIS A 396 2.43 23.49 -2.39
CA HIS A 396 1.59 24.45 -3.11
C HIS A 396 1.67 25.85 -2.52
N TYR A 397 1.69 25.97 -1.19
CA TYR A 397 1.85 27.26 -0.54
C TYR A 397 3.19 27.90 -0.88
N PHE A 398 4.28 27.17 -0.77
CA PHE A 398 5.64 27.67 -1.02
C PHE A 398 5.88 28.07 -2.47
N ASP A 399 5.39 27.30 -3.42
CA ASP A 399 5.67 27.53 -4.84
C ASP A 399 4.64 28.42 -5.55
N VAL A 400 3.38 28.36 -5.15
CA VAL A 400 2.26 29.01 -5.84
C VAL A 400 1.73 30.18 -5.05
N THR A 401 1.28 29.92 -3.80
CA THR A 401 0.55 30.94 -3.03
C THR A 401 1.47 32.06 -2.55
N ASP A 402 2.63 31.74 -2.05
CA ASP A 402 3.63 32.68 -1.52
C ASP A 402 4.99 32.54 -2.23
N GLY A 403 5.00 32.03 -3.46
CA GLY A 403 6.18 31.72 -4.24
C GLY A 403 7.09 32.91 -4.56
N ALA A 404 6.59 34.15 -4.42
CA ALA A 404 7.41 35.36 -4.54
C ALA A 404 8.22 35.68 -3.25
N ASN A 405 7.94 35.02 -2.15
CA ASN A 405 8.62 35.25 -0.88
C ASN A 405 9.96 34.51 -0.86
N PRO A 406 11.10 35.23 -0.77
CA PRO A 406 12.42 34.60 -0.81
C PRO A 406 12.71 33.66 0.38
N THR A 407 11.91 33.68 1.44
CA THR A 407 12.04 32.74 2.54
C THR A 407 11.92 31.31 2.07
N TRP A 408 11.02 31.05 1.13
CA TRP A 408 10.72 29.70 0.61
C TRP A 408 11.63 29.26 -0.55
N HIS A 409 12.61 30.11 -0.93
CA HIS A 409 13.54 29.80 -2.02
C HIS A 409 14.72 28.92 -1.62
N THR A 410 14.71 28.36 -0.40
CA THR A 410 15.72 27.42 0.08
C THR A 410 15.05 26.20 0.70
N TRP A 411 15.55 25.03 0.38
CA TRP A 411 15.06 23.75 0.87
C TRP A 411 15.18 23.66 2.41
N ALA A 412 16.27 24.18 2.96
CA ALA A 412 16.47 24.23 4.41
C ALA A 412 15.37 25.01 5.16
N LYS A 413 14.70 25.98 4.51
CA LYS A 413 13.57 26.70 5.14
C LYS A 413 12.27 25.93 5.02
N ARG A 414 12.00 25.26 3.90
CA ARG A 414 10.84 24.40 3.72
C ARG A 414 10.88 23.24 4.70
N ALA A 415 12.02 22.56 4.83
CA ALA A 415 12.24 21.49 5.78
C ALA A 415 11.90 21.87 7.23
N LYS A 416 12.02 23.15 7.61
CA LYS A 416 11.64 23.61 8.96
C LYS A 416 10.14 23.68 9.18
N ILE A 417 9.33 23.65 8.13
CA ILE A 417 7.88 23.62 8.19
C ILE A 417 7.36 22.21 7.94
N GLU A 418 7.94 21.53 6.96
CA GLU A 418 7.62 20.14 6.61
C GLU A 418 8.09 19.16 7.69
N GLY A 419 9.17 19.49 8.40
CA GLY A 419 9.83 18.63 9.37
C GLY A 419 10.67 17.51 8.73
N LEU A 420 10.41 17.21 7.46
CA LEU A 420 11.04 16.16 6.67
C LEU A 420 12.41 16.58 6.14
N ASN A 421 13.17 15.61 5.62
CA ASN A 421 14.48 15.87 5.04
C ASN A 421 14.39 16.68 3.73
N ALA A 422 15.39 17.51 3.50
CA ALA A 422 15.54 18.26 2.27
C ALA A 422 17.02 18.48 1.96
N ILE A 423 17.39 18.38 0.70
CA ILE A 423 18.80 18.39 0.25
C ILE A 423 18.99 19.43 -0.84
N ASP A 424 19.82 20.45 -0.53
CA ASP A 424 20.24 21.43 -1.52
C ASP A 424 21.08 20.76 -2.62
N GLY A 425 20.76 21.07 -3.87
CA GLY A 425 21.46 20.51 -5.03
C GLY A 425 21.17 19.03 -5.32
N TYR A 426 20.16 18.45 -4.70
CA TYR A 426 19.72 17.08 -4.99
C TYR A 426 19.45 16.91 -6.47
N GLN A 427 19.93 15.82 -7.04
CA GLN A 427 19.74 15.44 -8.42
C GLN A 427 19.45 13.95 -8.50
N GLY A 428 18.35 13.59 -9.04
CA GLY A 428 18.00 12.18 -9.20
C GLY A 428 16.56 11.89 -8.83
N SER A 429 15.72 12.89 -9.04
CA SER A 429 14.29 12.70 -8.92
C SER A 429 13.82 11.61 -9.89
N ASP A 430 13.33 10.50 -9.37
CA ASP A 430 12.61 9.49 -10.16
C ASP A 430 11.27 10.06 -10.65
N TRP A 431 10.85 11.20 -10.09
CA TRP A 431 9.69 11.98 -10.51
C TRP A 431 9.97 13.03 -11.59
N ASP A 432 11.15 13.03 -12.20
CA ASP A 432 11.48 13.92 -13.33
C ASP A 432 10.46 13.84 -14.48
N PHE A 433 9.82 12.69 -14.65
CA PHE A 433 8.74 12.54 -15.62
C PHE A 433 7.51 13.40 -15.27
N LEU A 434 7.23 13.64 -14.01
CA LEU A 434 6.16 14.52 -13.54
C LEU A 434 6.50 15.99 -13.76
N GLN A 435 7.78 16.32 -13.84
CA GLN A 435 8.28 17.67 -14.04
C GLN A 435 8.55 17.99 -15.53
N GLN A 436 8.67 16.97 -16.38
CA GLN A 436 8.97 17.16 -17.80
C GLN A 436 7.87 17.92 -18.52
N GLY A 437 8.21 19.11 -18.99
CA GLY A 437 7.38 19.93 -19.85
C GLY A 437 6.51 20.98 -19.16
N LYS A 438 6.62 21.16 -17.83
CA LYS A 438 5.87 22.19 -17.11
C LYS A 438 6.77 23.25 -16.49
N PRO A 439 6.32 24.52 -16.47
CA PRO A 439 7.06 25.63 -15.87
C PRO A 439 6.98 25.62 -14.33
N THR A 440 6.71 24.50 -13.74
CA THR A 440 6.56 24.31 -12.30
C THR A 440 7.88 23.88 -11.68
N GLY A 441 8.99 24.52 -12.12
CA GLY A 441 10.17 24.49 -11.28
C GLY A 441 9.79 25.03 -9.92
N SER A 442 10.21 24.36 -8.85
CA SER A 442 10.12 24.90 -7.51
C SER A 442 10.65 26.33 -7.47
N SER A 443 10.03 27.21 -6.74
CA SER A 443 10.58 28.54 -6.45
C SER A 443 11.86 28.48 -5.63
N ALA A 444 12.17 27.31 -5.01
CA ALA A 444 13.45 27.03 -4.39
C ALA A 444 14.55 26.85 -5.44
N GLY A 445 15.81 26.99 -5.01
CA GLY A 445 16.96 26.69 -5.82
C GLY A 445 17.07 25.20 -6.19
N PRO A 446 18.16 24.79 -6.89
CA PRO A 446 18.39 23.38 -7.15
C PRO A 446 18.38 22.55 -5.86
N GLY A 447 17.70 21.40 -5.89
CA GLY A 447 17.51 20.53 -4.73
C GLY A 447 16.11 19.95 -4.70
N SER A 448 15.77 19.25 -3.63
CA SER A 448 14.44 18.68 -3.39
C SER A 448 14.18 18.44 -1.90
N SER A 449 12.96 18.05 -1.57
CA SER A 449 12.55 17.58 -0.25
C SER A 449 11.84 16.23 -0.34
N GLU A 450 11.74 15.55 0.78
CA GLU A 450 10.95 14.29 0.87
C GLU A 450 9.47 14.54 0.51
N CYS A 451 8.92 15.72 0.83
CA CYS A 451 7.57 16.09 0.39
C CYS A 451 7.42 15.99 -1.13
N ILE A 452 8.45 16.38 -1.87
CA ILE A 452 8.46 16.34 -3.35
C ILE A 452 8.73 14.93 -3.86
N GLU A 453 9.82 14.32 -3.40
CA GLU A 453 10.29 13.04 -3.94
C GLU A 453 9.41 11.86 -3.48
N GLY A 454 8.95 11.88 -2.23
CA GLY A 454 8.22 10.77 -1.64
C GLY A 454 6.70 10.90 -1.68
N TRP A 455 6.14 12.10 -1.46
CA TRP A 455 4.72 12.25 -1.15
C TRP A 455 3.89 12.99 -2.19
N ARG A 456 4.50 13.88 -2.95
CA ARG A 456 3.80 14.62 -4.00
C ARG A 456 3.24 13.67 -5.06
N GLY A 457 2.01 13.95 -5.50
CA GLY A 457 1.34 13.15 -6.51
C GLY A 457 0.54 11.97 -5.97
N LEU A 458 0.65 11.65 -4.66
CA LEU A 458 -0.23 10.65 -4.03
C LEU A 458 -1.57 11.22 -3.59
N THR A 459 -1.71 12.55 -3.55
CA THR A 459 -2.96 13.21 -3.14
C THR A 459 -4.15 12.86 -4.03
N PRO A 460 -4.05 12.82 -5.37
CA PRO A 460 -5.17 12.36 -6.20
C PRO A 460 -5.63 10.95 -5.87
N LEU A 461 -4.71 10.03 -5.64
CA LEU A 461 -5.03 8.66 -5.23
C LEU A 461 -5.72 8.62 -3.87
N ALA A 462 -5.20 9.37 -2.89
CA ALA A 462 -5.71 9.33 -1.53
C ALA A 462 -6.99 10.14 -1.32
N MET A 463 -7.25 11.19 -2.11
CA MET A 463 -8.26 12.20 -1.82
C MET A 463 -9.30 12.41 -2.92
N ASN A 464 -8.99 12.12 -4.18
CA ASN A 464 -9.84 12.47 -5.32
C ASN A 464 -10.73 11.30 -5.76
N PRO A 465 -12.08 11.41 -5.63
CA PRO A 465 -13.00 10.36 -6.03
C PRO A 465 -13.10 10.14 -7.54
N LEU A 466 -12.44 10.96 -8.33
CA LEU A 466 -12.40 10.84 -9.79
C LEU A 466 -11.08 10.21 -10.28
N TRP A 467 -10.14 9.94 -9.36
CA TRP A 467 -8.89 9.31 -9.74
C TRP A 467 -9.12 7.86 -10.20
N VAL A 468 -8.52 7.50 -11.32
CA VAL A 468 -8.51 6.13 -11.85
C VAL A 468 -7.16 5.84 -12.48
N ASP A 469 -6.64 4.64 -12.30
CA ASP A 469 -5.52 4.13 -13.08
C ASP A 469 -6.04 3.55 -14.40
N ALA A 470 -6.17 4.42 -15.40
CA ALA A 470 -6.70 4.05 -16.72
C ALA A 470 -5.79 3.06 -17.48
N ASN A 471 -4.58 2.81 -17.01
CA ASN A 471 -3.65 1.85 -17.60
C ASN A 471 -3.70 0.48 -16.95
N ALA A 472 -4.23 0.37 -15.73
CA ALA A 472 -4.33 -0.90 -15.04
C ALA A 472 -5.06 -1.95 -15.86
N ALA A 473 -4.55 -3.17 -15.84
CA ALA A 473 -5.18 -4.30 -16.55
C ALA A 473 -6.60 -4.57 -16.01
N SER A 474 -6.80 -4.43 -14.71
CA SER A 474 -8.09 -4.52 -14.03
C SER A 474 -9.10 -3.51 -14.54
N TYR A 475 -8.70 -2.24 -14.64
CA TYR A 475 -9.55 -1.18 -15.20
C TYR A 475 -10.01 -1.51 -16.61
N LYS A 476 -9.09 -1.90 -17.49
CA LYS A 476 -9.39 -2.26 -18.88
C LYS A 476 -10.32 -3.47 -18.96
N GLN A 477 -10.13 -4.46 -18.11
CA GLN A 477 -10.96 -5.66 -18.08
C GLN A 477 -12.40 -5.31 -17.70
N ILE A 478 -12.60 -4.56 -16.62
CA ILE A 478 -13.92 -4.18 -16.12
C ILE A 478 -14.63 -3.25 -17.13
N LEU A 479 -13.93 -2.26 -17.65
CA LEU A 479 -14.50 -1.36 -18.68
C LEU A 479 -14.97 -2.12 -19.92
N THR A 480 -14.24 -3.18 -20.31
CA THR A 480 -14.59 -3.98 -21.50
C THR A 480 -15.80 -4.87 -21.26
N HIS A 481 -15.89 -5.53 -20.11
CA HIS A 481 -16.90 -6.55 -19.84
C HIS A 481 -18.11 -6.03 -19.08
N GLN A 482 -17.97 -4.93 -18.33
CA GLN A 482 -19.01 -4.39 -17.46
C GLN A 482 -19.08 -2.85 -17.52
N PRO A 483 -19.19 -2.23 -18.71
CA PRO A 483 -19.08 -0.79 -18.86
C PRO A 483 -20.15 0.00 -18.09
N ASP A 484 -21.36 -0.52 -18.00
CA ASP A 484 -22.47 0.14 -17.30
C ASP A 484 -22.26 0.11 -15.77
N VAL A 485 -21.80 -1.04 -15.23
CA VAL A 485 -21.47 -1.18 -13.81
C VAL A 485 -20.25 -0.33 -13.47
N PHE A 486 -19.25 -0.31 -14.35
CA PHE A 486 -18.06 0.50 -14.18
C PHE A 486 -18.38 1.98 -14.04
N ALA A 487 -19.30 2.51 -14.83
CA ALA A 487 -19.66 3.94 -14.81
C ALA A 487 -20.25 4.40 -13.47
N ASP A 488 -20.88 3.49 -12.73
CA ASP A 488 -21.53 3.77 -11.46
C ASP A 488 -20.64 3.36 -10.24
N THR A 489 -19.42 2.85 -10.48
CA THR A 489 -18.54 2.37 -9.42
C THR A 489 -17.55 3.46 -9.01
N PRO A 490 -17.42 3.80 -7.73
CA PRO A 490 -16.33 4.63 -7.23
C PRO A 490 -14.98 3.94 -7.47
N TRP A 491 -13.93 4.72 -7.76
CA TRP A 491 -12.61 4.19 -8.13
C TRP A 491 -11.47 4.80 -7.31
N THR A 492 -11.77 5.40 -6.17
CA THR A 492 -10.75 5.88 -5.26
C THR A 492 -10.45 4.89 -4.15
N TYR A 493 -9.27 5.00 -3.58
CA TYR A 493 -8.89 4.27 -2.38
C TYR A 493 -9.95 4.41 -1.27
N TRP A 494 -10.48 5.62 -1.03
CA TRP A 494 -11.46 5.87 0.02
C TRP A 494 -12.82 5.27 -0.29
N ASP A 495 -13.24 5.29 -1.54
CA ASP A 495 -14.53 4.74 -1.94
C ASP A 495 -14.52 3.20 -1.93
N ASP A 496 -13.36 2.57 -2.14
CA ASP A 496 -13.18 1.15 -1.87
C ASP A 496 -13.49 0.80 -0.41
N LEU A 497 -13.19 1.71 0.51
CA LEU A 497 -13.44 1.57 1.93
C LEU A 497 -14.80 2.11 2.39
N VAL A 498 -15.75 2.39 1.49
CA VAL A 498 -17.10 2.85 1.87
C VAL A 498 -17.82 1.88 2.81
N THR A 499 -17.53 0.59 2.69
CA THR A 499 -18.05 -0.46 3.59
C THR A 499 -17.52 -0.34 5.01
N ILE A 500 -16.37 0.32 5.19
CA ILE A 500 -15.74 0.57 6.49
C ILE A 500 -16.17 1.93 7.05
N PHE A 501 -15.91 2.99 6.31
CA PHE A 501 -16.16 4.36 6.77
C PHE A 501 -17.61 4.82 6.59
N GLY A 502 -18.37 4.15 5.75
CA GLY A 502 -19.70 4.55 5.34
C GLY A 502 -19.71 5.75 4.37
N VAL A 503 -20.87 6.01 3.80
CA VAL A 503 -21.08 7.13 2.86
C VAL A 503 -21.10 8.46 3.62
N ASP A 504 -20.39 9.47 3.09
CA ASP A 504 -20.47 10.83 3.61
C ASP A 504 -21.90 11.37 3.44
N PRO A 505 -22.59 11.73 4.54
CA PRO A 505 -23.96 12.24 4.47
C PRO A 505 -24.06 13.59 3.72
N LYS A 506 -22.94 14.26 3.47
CA LYS A 506 -22.88 15.49 2.66
C LYS A 506 -22.66 15.20 1.18
N SER A 507 -22.26 13.97 0.82
CA SER A 507 -22.02 13.58 -0.57
C SER A 507 -23.35 13.23 -1.27
N ASN A 508 -23.60 13.88 -2.40
CA ASN A 508 -24.72 13.53 -3.28
C ASN A 508 -24.36 12.40 -4.26
N LYS A 509 -23.06 12.04 -4.33
CA LYS A 509 -22.52 11.02 -5.24
C LYS A 509 -22.21 9.70 -4.54
N GLY A 510 -22.40 9.64 -3.21
CA GLY A 510 -22.21 8.41 -2.44
C GLY A 510 -20.75 8.13 -2.07
N TYR A 511 -19.89 9.12 -2.09
CA TYR A 511 -18.49 8.97 -1.72
C TYR A 511 -18.31 8.69 -0.22
N ALA A 512 -17.23 8.01 0.13
CA ALA A 512 -16.91 7.64 1.50
C ALA A 512 -16.61 8.86 2.39
N ARG A 513 -16.90 8.74 3.69
CA ARG A 513 -16.40 9.65 4.72
C ARG A 513 -14.88 9.60 4.78
N ARG A 514 -14.25 10.69 5.23
CA ARG A 514 -12.79 10.84 5.26
C ARG A 514 -12.27 11.09 6.65
N THR A 515 -11.08 10.53 6.93
CA THR A 515 -10.37 10.66 8.19
C THR A 515 -9.39 11.85 8.24
N TRP A 516 -9.06 12.46 7.10
CA TRP A 516 -8.06 13.52 7.03
C TRP A 516 -8.59 14.86 7.54
N ASP A 517 -7.85 15.48 8.46
CA ASP A 517 -8.18 16.74 9.13
C ASP A 517 -6.98 17.68 9.18
N ASN A 518 -7.21 18.99 9.03
CA ASN A 518 -6.21 19.99 9.37
C ASN A 518 -6.81 21.24 10.06
N VAL A 519 -8.01 21.10 10.61
CA VAL A 519 -8.64 22.15 11.41
C VAL A 519 -7.83 22.37 12.69
N GLY A 520 -7.48 23.63 12.97
CA GLY A 520 -6.71 23.99 14.16
C GLY A 520 -5.22 23.73 14.10
N VAL A 521 -4.72 23.02 13.07
CA VAL A 521 -3.28 22.73 12.90
C VAL A 521 -2.50 24.03 12.68
N GLN A 522 -1.48 24.24 13.50
CA GLN A 522 -0.61 25.42 13.47
C GLN A 522 0.69 25.10 12.70
N TYR A 523 0.62 25.01 11.37
CA TYR A 523 1.82 24.71 10.57
C TYR A 523 2.96 25.68 10.86
N GLY A 524 4.14 25.13 11.13
CA GLY A 524 5.34 25.90 11.41
C GLY A 524 5.45 26.46 12.83
N LEU A 525 4.65 25.98 13.81
CA LEU A 525 4.68 26.47 15.20
C LEU A 525 6.08 26.37 15.81
N THR A 526 6.73 25.22 15.72
CA THR A 526 8.10 25.02 16.27
C THR A 526 9.13 25.90 15.55
N ALA A 527 8.98 26.09 14.24
CA ALA A 527 9.83 27.00 13.47
C ALA A 527 9.65 28.47 13.91
N LEU A 528 8.42 28.87 14.25
CA LEU A 528 8.14 30.19 14.84
C LEU A 528 8.78 30.34 16.22
N LEU A 529 8.59 29.36 17.10
CA LEU A 529 9.11 29.37 18.48
C LEU A 529 10.64 29.42 18.52
N SER A 530 11.29 28.78 17.60
CA SER A 530 12.75 28.77 17.43
C SER A 530 13.28 29.97 16.62
N GLY A 531 12.39 30.88 16.18
CA GLY A 531 12.77 32.08 15.43
C GLY A 531 13.25 31.81 14.01
N GLN A 532 12.96 30.66 13.46
CA GLN A 532 13.34 30.27 12.09
C GLN A 532 12.40 30.89 11.05
N ILE A 533 11.18 31.18 11.40
CA ILE A 533 10.25 32.02 10.64
C ILE A 533 9.73 33.16 11.50
N SER A 534 9.34 34.27 10.87
CA SER A 534 8.73 35.40 11.51
C SER A 534 7.25 35.15 11.82
N LYS A 535 6.70 35.95 12.71
CA LYS A 535 5.24 35.96 13.00
C LYS A 535 4.41 36.25 11.76
N SER A 536 4.88 37.13 10.88
CA SER A 536 4.19 37.45 9.64
C SER A 536 4.17 36.27 8.67
N GLU A 537 5.27 35.51 8.57
CA GLU A 537 5.34 34.28 7.75
C GLU A 537 4.44 33.20 8.35
N PHE A 538 4.45 33.00 9.66
CA PHE A 538 3.55 32.05 10.34
C PHE A 538 2.07 32.39 10.10
N ILE A 539 1.69 33.65 10.25
CA ILE A 539 0.32 34.11 10.02
C ILE A 539 -0.07 33.89 8.54
N ALA A 540 0.82 34.27 7.61
CA ALA A 540 0.57 34.14 6.18
C ALA A 540 0.42 32.67 5.76
N LEU A 541 1.30 31.80 6.26
CA LEU A 541 1.23 30.35 6.03
C LEU A 541 -0.11 29.78 6.51
N ASN A 542 -0.45 30.02 7.75
CA ASN A 542 -1.66 29.45 8.34
C ASN A 542 -2.95 30.05 7.77
N ALA A 543 -2.92 31.30 7.28
CA ALA A 543 -4.04 31.88 6.56
C ALA A 543 -4.25 31.28 5.16
N LYS A 544 -3.20 30.76 4.50
CA LYS A 544 -3.21 30.49 3.07
C LYS A 544 -2.94 29.05 2.68
N VAL A 545 -2.40 28.22 3.57
CA VAL A 545 -2.13 26.80 3.26
C VAL A 545 -3.40 26.05 2.87
N GLY A 546 -4.55 26.38 3.48
CA GLY A 546 -5.86 25.84 3.13
C GLY A 546 -6.05 24.36 3.49
N GLY A 547 -6.81 23.66 2.67
CA GLY A 547 -7.18 22.25 2.72
C GLY A 547 -7.70 21.81 1.36
N PHE A 548 -8.46 20.72 1.31
CA PHE A 548 -9.06 20.19 0.09
C PHE A 548 -10.55 20.57 0.01
N ILE A 549 -11.07 20.77 -1.20
CA ILE A 549 -12.50 21.00 -1.43
C ILE A 549 -13.31 19.72 -1.15
N ALA A 550 -14.63 19.86 -1.09
CA ALA A 550 -15.51 18.70 -0.89
C ALA A 550 -15.35 17.68 -2.03
N PRO A 551 -15.43 16.37 -1.76
CA PRO A 551 -15.30 15.33 -2.77
C PRO A 551 -16.23 15.51 -3.98
N ASP A 552 -17.47 15.92 -3.74
CA ASP A 552 -18.48 16.16 -4.78
C ASP A 552 -18.09 17.28 -5.77
N ASP A 553 -17.26 18.22 -5.33
CA ASP A 553 -16.84 19.39 -6.10
C ASP A 553 -15.45 19.18 -6.76
N MET A 554 -14.75 18.09 -6.45
CA MET A 554 -13.46 17.80 -7.04
C MET A 554 -13.55 17.57 -8.54
N VAL A 555 -12.46 17.95 -9.24
CA VAL A 555 -12.28 17.73 -10.67
C VAL A 555 -11.21 16.68 -10.92
N GLN A 556 -11.29 16.01 -12.07
CA GLN A 556 -10.31 15.00 -12.48
C GLN A 556 -8.90 15.59 -12.47
N GLU A 557 -7.95 14.85 -11.88
CA GLU A 557 -6.53 15.14 -12.04
C GLU A 557 -6.05 14.72 -13.42
N GLY A 558 -5.07 15.48 -13.92
CA GLY A 558 -4.50 15.21 -15.22
C GLY A 558 -3.52 14.04 -15.23
N PHE A 559 -2.92 13.80 -16.39
CA PHE A 559 -1.82 12.86 -16.53
C PHE A 559 -0.69 13.17 -15.51
N PRO A 560 -0.08 12.15 -14.85
CA PRO A 560 -0.28 10.71 -15.02
C PRO A 560 -1.42 10.12 -14.15
N PHE A 561 -2.13 10.91 -13.38
CA PHE A 561 -3.05 10.50 -12.32
C PHE A 561 -4.49 10.28 -12.82
N GLY A 562 -4.67 9.47 -13.85
CA GLY A 562 -5.99 9.06 -14.32
C GLY A 562 -6.54 9.83 -15.52
N SER A 563 -6.00 11.00 -15.90
CA SER A 563 -6.27 11.62 -17.19
C SER A 563 -5.20 11.26 -18.21
N GLN A 564 -5.63 10.97 -19.44
CA GLN A 564 -4.71 10.79 -20.56
C GLN A 564 -4.27 12.11 -21.20
N ASP A 565 -4.85 13.24 -20.78
CA ASP A 565 -4.48 14.56 -21.31
C ASP A 565 -3.42 15.21 -20.44
N PRO A 566 -2.18 15.36 -20.93
CA PRO A 566 -1.11 16.03 -20.18
C PRO A 566 -1.42 17.49 -19.82
N GLN A 567 -2.39 18.12 -20.50
CA GLN A 567 -2.78 19.50 -20.21
C GLN A 567 -3.61 19.64 -18.94
N ASP A 568 -4.25 18.55 -18.52
CA ASP A 568 -4.98 18.50 -17.25
C ASP A 568 -4.07 18.27 -16.04
N PHE A 569 -2.79 17.97 -16.28
CA PHE A 569 -1.85 17.71 -15.20
C PHE A 569 -1.65 18.92 -14.29
N ASP A 570 -1.72 18.72 -13.00
CA ASP A 570 -1.48 19.69 -11.96
C ASP A 570 -0.71 19.05 -10.80
N VAL A 571 0.59 19.30 -10.74
CA VAL A 571 1.48 18.70 -9.71
C VAL A 571 1.07 19.04 -8.28
N TRP A 572 0.27 20.11 -8.12
CA TRP A 572 -0.14 20.60 -6.80
C TRP A 572 -1.58 20.29 -6.46
N SER A 573 -2.31 19.58 -7.30
CA SER A 573 -3.77 19.41 -7.16
C SER A 573 -4.50 20.74 -6.87
N ALA A 574 -3.99 21.85 -7.42
CA ALA A 574 -4.41 23.20 -7.05
C ALA A 574 -5.90 23.43 -7.31
N ARG A 575 -6.49 22.76 -8.33
CA ARG A 575 -7.93 22.82 -8.63
C ARG A 575 -8.79 22.21 -7.54
N ASN A 576 -8.22 21.27 -6.75
CA ASN A 576 -8.88 20.56 -5.67
C ASN A 576 -8.49 21.10 -4.28
N GLY A 577 -7.61 22.09 -4.24
CA GLY A 577 -7.19 22.81 -3.02
C GLY A 577 -7.99 24.08 -2.74
N THR A 578 -8.33 24.32 -1.47
CA THR A 578 -9.08 25.53 -1.06
C THR A 578 -8.27 26.82 -1.14
N ALA A 579 -6.93 26.72 -1.15
CA ALA A 579 -6.04 27.89 -1.35
C ALA A 579 -6.30 28.58 -2.69
N SER A 580 -6.69 27.84 -3.72
CA SER A 580 -7.01 28.35 -5.05
C SER A 580 -8.31 29.14 -5.12
N LEU A 581 -9.15 29.13 -4.06
CA LEU A 581 -10.37 29.94 -3.99
C LEU A 581 -10.10 31.43 -3.83
N GLY A 582 -8.86 31.82 -3.53
CA GLY A 582 -8.45 33.23 -3.41
C GLY A 582 -9.07 33.99 -2.22
N LEU A 583 -9.56 33.28 -1.22
CA LEU A 583 -10.12 33.85 -0.01
C LEU A 583 -9.05 34.47 0.89
N PRO A 584 -9.37 35.49 1.75
CA PRO A 584 -8.44 36.04 2.72
C PRO A 584 -7.84 34.98 3.66
N VAL A 585 -8.65 34.04 4.14
CA VAL A 585 -8.25 32.83 4.83
C VAL A 585 -8.79 31.64 4.02
N ALA A 586 -7.91 30.73 3.62
CA ALA A 586 -8.27 29.52 2.91
C ALA A 586 -8.89 28.51 3.88
N PRO A 587 -10.10 27.97 3.60
CA PRO A 587 -10.75 27.00 4.46
C PRO A 587 -9.89 25.76 4.69
N ARG A 588 -9.92 25.23 5.92
CA ARG A 588 -9.32 23.95 6.30
C ARG A 588 -10.27 22.80 5.99
N THR A 589 -9.73 21.62 5.85
CA THR A 589 -10.53 20.39 5.72
C THR A 589 -10.81 19.82 7.09
N GLU A 590 -12.07 19.49 7.34
CA GLU A 590 -12.52 18.83 8.56
C GLU A 590 -12.78 17.35 8.30
N ALA A 591 -12.16 16.46 9.11
CA ALA A 591 -12.45 15.03 9.09
C ALA A 591 -13.87 14.75 9.59
N ASP A 592 -14.48 13.71 9.04
CA ASP A 592 -15.71 13.13 9.60
C ASP A 592 -15.34 12.32 10.86
N LEU A 593 -15.91 12.73 12.01
CA LEU A 593 -15.61 12.10 13.30
C LEU A 593 -15.99 10.61 13.29
N GLY A 594 -17.10 10.24 12.62
CA GLY A 594 -17.52 8.86 12.50
C GLY A 594 -16.53 8.01 11.68
N ALA A 595 -15.90 8.59 10.63
CA ALA A 595 -14.87 7.89 9.88
C ALA A 595 -13.62 7.64 10.75
N VAL A 596 -13.21 8.61 11.55
CA VAL A 596 -12.09 8.43 12.47
C VAL A 596 -12.41 7.35 13.50
N GLN A 597 -13.62 7.37 14.09
CA GLN A 597 -14.06 6.31 15.01
C GLN A 597 -14.08 4.94 14.37
N GLU A 598 -14.61 4.82 13.14
CA GLU A 598 -14.62 3.54 12.42
C GLU A 598 -13.20 3.05 12.12
N ALA A 599 -12.24 3.95 11.82
CA ALA A 599 -10.84 3.56 11.64
C ALA A 599 -10.27 2.86 12.88
N TYR A 600 -10.62 3.33 14.07
CA TYR A 600 -10.25 2.69 15.33
C TYR A 600 -10.99 1.36 15.55
N TYR A 601 -12.33 1.36 15.47
CA TYR A 601 -13.14 0.17 15.72
C TYR A 601 -12.88 -0.97 14.74
N ARG A 602 -12.50 -0.66 13.50
CA ARG A 602 -12.12 -1.64 12.49
C ARG A 602 -10.65 -2.04 12.55
N GLY A 603 -9.90 -1.55 13.55
CA GLY A 603 -8.50 -1.89 13.74
C GLY A 603 -7.59 -1.42 12.60
N LEU A 604 -7.91 -0.32 11.93
CA LEU A 604 -7.08 0.26 10.86
C LEU A 604 -5.98 1.17 11.41
N VAL A 605 -6.06 1.55 12.68
CA VAL A 605 -5.07 2.32 13.41
C VAL A 605 -4.24 1.37 14.25
N PHE A 606 -2.93 1.44 14.12
CA PHE A 606 -2.02 0.69 14.99
C PHE A 606 -1.94 1.39 16.34
N LEU A 607 -2.49 0.76 17.37
CA LEU A 607 -2.55 1.29 18.74
C LEU A 607 -1.29 1.01 19.56
N GLY A 608 -0.44 0.06 19.11
CA GLY A 608 0.76 -0.35 19.85
C GLY A 608 0.56 -1.52 20.80
N ASP A 609 -0.66 -2.00 20.99
CA ASP A 609 -0.94 -3.10 21.92
C ASP A 609 -0.68 -4.48 21.27
N ILE A 610 0.60 -4.81 21.13
CA ILE A 610 1.04 -6.13 20.65
C ILE A 610 2.13 -6.70 21.57
N ASP A 611 2.09 -8.01 21.80
CA ASP A 611 3.08 -8.74 22.61
C ASP A 611 4.18 -9.40 21.76
N HIS A 612 4.02 -9.41 20.46
CA HIS A 612 4.89 -10.11 19.53
C HIS A 612 6.30 -9.51 19.53
N PRO A 613 7.35 -10.30 19.62
CA PRO A 613 8.71 -9.82 19.41
C PRO A 613 8.84 -9.28 17.97
N THR A 614 9.26 -8.05 17.87
CA THR A 614 9.29 -7.27 16.62
C THR A 614 10.68 -6.70 16.38
N ILE A 615 11.26 -6.94 15.21
CA ILE A 615 12.50 -6.32 14.77
C ILE A 615 12.24 -5.52 13.52
N THR A 616 12.12 -4.21 13.65
CA THR A 616 12.00 -3.33 12.49
C THR A 616 13.38 -3.15 11.84
N ILE A 617 13.50 -3.60 10.58
CA ILE A 617 14.67 -3.33 9.76
C ILE A 617 14.43 -2.05 8.97
N MET A 618 15.26 -1.07 9.20
CA MET A 618 15.22 0.25 8.59
C MET A 618 16.39 0.43 7.61
N PRO A 619 16.22 0.18 6.30
CA PRO A 619 17.18 0.68 5.32
C PRO A 619 17.19 2.21 5.39
N TYR A 620 18.38 2.81 5.50
CA TYR A 620 18.48 4.26 5.67
C TYR A 620 18.39 4.97 4.31
N LEU A 621 17.21 5.53 4.02
CA LEU A 621 16.86 6.11 2.72
C LEU A 621 16.76 7.65 2.72
N GLU A 622 17.10 8.30 3.82
CA GLU A 622 17.08 9.77 3.92
C GLU A 622 17.91 10.49 2.83
N PRO A 623 19.08 9.96 2.41
CA PRO A 623 19.84 10.59 1.32
C PRO A 623 19.14 10.51 -0.06
N GLN A 624 18.14 9.63 -0.18
CA GLN A 624 17.33 9.47 -1.39
C GLN A 624 16.05 10.29 -1.34
N LEU A 625 15.73 10.94 -0.23
CA LEU A 625 14.47 11.65 0.04
C LEU A 625 13.24 10.73 -0.16
N ASP A 626 13.41 9.46 0.20
CA ASP A 626 12.39 8.43 0.05
C ASP A 626 11.31 8.56 1.12
N MET A 627 10.06 8.24 0.78
CA MET A 627 8.92 8.27 1.70
C MET A 627 9.06 7.34 2.91
N HIS A 628 9.91 6.30 2.83
CA HIS A 628 10.18 5.35 3.92
C HIS A 628 11.24 5.93 4.86
N ASN A 629 10.89 7.00 5.54
CA ASN A 629 11.81 7.77 6.36
C ASN A 629 12.15 7.10 7.70
N ALA A 630 13.26 7.55 8.28
CA ALA A 630 13.82 6.96 9.50
C ALA A 630 12.96 7.20 10.75
N LYS A 631 11.97 8.08 10.74
CA LYS A 631 11.05 8.36 11.85
C LYS A 631 10.12 7.18 12.18
N GLN A 632 9.71 6.41 11.19
CA GLN A 632 8.61 5.45 11.32
C GLN A 632 8.80 4.39 12.40
N PRO A 633 9.97 3.74 12.55
CA PRO A 633 10.19 2.78 13.63
C PRO A 633 10.04 3.40 15.03
N PHE A 634 10.36 4.68 15.17
CA PHE A 634 10.23 5.39 16.45
C PHE A 634 8.77 5.72 16.76
N ALA A 635 7.98 6.06 15.75
CA ALA A 635 6.53 6.24 15.91
C ALA A 635 5.84 4.92 16.33
N ILE A 636 6.24 3.78 15.74
CA ILE A 636 5.78 2.45 16.16
C ILE A 636 6.12 2.22 17.63
N ARG A 637 7.38 2.47 18.03
CA ARG A 637 7.84 2.28 19.42
C ARG A 637 7.08 3.19 20.40
N GLU A 638 6.84 4.44 20.04
CA GLU A 638 6.13 5.38 20.91
C GLU A 638 4.69 4.92 21.16
N ARG A 639 3.97 4.48 20.12
CA ARG A 639 2.62 3.91 20.30
C ARG A 639 2.62 2.69 21.22
N MET A 640 3.64 1.82 21.12
CA MET A 640 3.78 0.69 22.05
C MET A 640 4.04 1.16 23.49
N LEU A 641 4.85 2.21 23.67
CA LEU A 641 5.08 2.83 24.97
C LEU A 641 3.81 3.45 25.55
N GLU A 642 3.04 4.15 24.74
CA GLU A 642 1.76 4.74 25.15
C GLU A 642 0.72 3.69 25.53
N ALA A 643 0.63 2.60 24.74
CA ALA A 643 -0.35 1.54 24.98
C ALA A 643 -0.03 0.67 26.19
N LYS A 644 1.25 0.34 26.41
CA LYS A 644 1.67 -0.69 27.36
C LYS A 644 2.58 -0.16 28.48
N GLY A 645 3.09 1.06 28.37
CA GLY A 645 4.10 1.63 29.28
C GLY A 645 5.51 1.05 29.08
N GLU A 646 5.67 0.14 28.12
CA GLU A 646 6.95 -0.48 27.74
C GLU A 646 6.94 -0.89 26.27
N ALA A 647 8.10 -0.95 25.64
CA ALA A 647 8.28 -1.43 24.26
C ALA A 647 9.51 -2.38 24.18
N ASP A 648 9.71 -3.18 25.22
CA ASP A 648 10.86 -4.09 25.30
C ASP A 648 10.83 -5.19 24.23
N ASN A 649 9.65 -5.47 23.64
CA ASN A 649 9.45 -6.41 22.55
C ASN A 649 9.72 -5.80 21.16
N HIS A 650 10.13 -4.54 21.05
CA HIS A 650 10.45 -3.88 19.78
C HIS A 650 11.92 -3.48 19.68
N LEU A 651 12.56 -3.89 18.59
CA LEU A 651 13.95 -3.51 18.26
C LEU A 651 14.01 -2.74 16.95
N ILE A 652 14.91 -1.77 16.86
CA ILE A 652 15.18 -0.98 15.65
C ILE A 652 16.59 -1.31 15.16
N TRP A 653 16.66 -1.92 13.98
CA TRP A 653 17.91 -2.22 13.29
C TRP A 653 18.02 -1.37 12.02
N ALA A 654 18.92 -0.39 12.03
CA ALA A 654 19.22 0.37 10.82
C ALA A 654 20.30 -0.33 10.01
N ILE A 655 20.11 -0.40 8.70
CA ILE A 655 21.09 -0.93 7.74
C ILE A 655 21.37 0.13 6.67
N SER A 656 22.50 -0.01 5.97
CA SER A 656 22.76 0.79 4.79
C SER A 656 21.69 0.56 3.72
N SER A 657 21.54 1.51 2.78
CA SER A 657 20.62 1.36 1.65
C SER A 657 21.11 0.38 0.57
N GLU A 658 22.20 -0.36 0.82
CA GLU A 658 22.71 -1.35 -0.11
C GLU A 658 21.84 -2.61 -0.09
N GLY A 659 21.17 -2.92 -1.20
CA GLY A 659 20.25 -4.05 -1.30
C GLY A 659 20.87 -5.42 -0.98
N ALA A 660 22.20 -5.57 -1.09
CA ALA A 660 22.90 -6.80 -0.73
C ALA A 660 22.83 -7.13 0.77
N ASP A 661 22.62 -6.14 1.63
CA ASP A 661 22.56 -6.31 3.08
C ASP A 661 21.16 -6.74 3.58
N PHE A 662 20.15 -6.58 2.76
CA PHE A 662 18.75 -6.74 3.17
C PHE A 662 18.41 -8.16 3.64
N TYR A 663 18.53 -9.17 2.76
CA TYR A 663 18.18 -10.55 3.13
C TYR A 663 19.07 -11.14 4.25
N PRO A 664 20.37 -10.89 4.27
CA PRO A 664 21.18 -11.26 5.42
C PRO A 664 20.74 -10.62 6.75
N ALA A 665 20.30 -9.36 6.75
CA ALA A 665 19.75 -8.71 7.95
C ALA A 665 18.42 -9.36 8.38
N VAL A 666 17.54 -9.69 7.44
CA VAL A 666 16.29 -10.42 7.71
C VAL A 666 16.59 -11.80 8.31
N GLY A 667 17.58 -12.51 7.79
CA GLY A 667 18.02 -13.80 8.34
C GLY A 667 18.47 -13.69 9.81
N LEU A 668 19.30 -12.69 10.12
CA LEU A 668 19.71 -12.40 11.50
C LEU A 668 18.51 -12.05 12.41
N ALA A 669 17.53 -11.33 11.89
CA ALA A 669 16.30 -11.00 12.62
C ALA A 669 15.49 -12.27 12.91
N PHE A 670 15.29 -13.15 11.95
CA PHE A 670 14.58 -14.43 12.15
C PHE A 670 15.29 -15.33 13.16
N ASP A 671 16.62 -15.40 13.13
CA ASP A 671 17.38 -16.18 14.11
C ASP A 671 17.23 -15.60 15.53
N THR A 672 17.24 -14.28 15.65
CA THR A 672 17.03 -13.58 16.93
C THR A 672 15.60 -13.82 17.45
N LEU A 673 14.59 -13.70 16.60
CA LEU A 673 13.20 -13.97 16.93
C LEU A 673 12.98 -15.43 17.34
N ALA A 674 13.56 -16.39 16.61
CA ALA A 674 13.48 -17.80 16.95
C ALA A 674 14.09 -18.09 18.33
N ALA A 675 15.27 -17.54 18.63
CA ALA A 675 15.89 -17.67 19.95
C ALA A 675 15.04 -17.02 21.06
N TRP A 676 14.37 -15.91 20.76
CA TRP A 676 13.47 -15.24 21.68
C TRP A 676 12.25 -16.12 22.01
N LEU A 677 11.60 -16.63 20.99
CA LEU A 677 10.42 -17.49 21.12
C LEU A 677 10.76 -18.84 21.78
N ASP A 678 11.89 -19.46 21.43
CA ASP A 678 12.34 -20.71 22.04
C ASP A 678 12.62 -20.57 23.54
N SER A 679 13.26 -19.48 23.93
CA SER A 679 13.56 -19.19 25.35
C SER A 679 12.38 -18.59 26.11
N LYS A 680 11.34 -18.10 25.39
CA LYS A 680 10.24 -17.29 25.94
C LYS A 680 10.70 -16.09 26.74
N LYS A 681 11.88 -15.57 26.40
CA LYS A 681 12.51 -14.41 27.01
C LYS A 681 13.33 -13.67 25.98
N LYS A 682 13.35 -12.35 26.06
CA LYS A 682 14.24 -11.53 25.25
C LYS A 682 15.68 -11.99 25.45
N PRO A 683 16.38 -12.42 24.38
CA PRO A 683 17.82 -12.68 24.46
C PRO A 683 18.59 -11.45 24.94
N VAL A 684 19.63 -11.64 25.69
CA VAL A 684 20.43 -10.53 26.27
C VAL A 684 21.15 -9.71 25.21
N ASP A 685 21.35 -10.28 24.04
CA ASP A 685 21.97 -9.70 22.86
C ASP A 685 20.93 -9.23 21.81
N ALA A 686 19.63 -9.34 22.12
CA ALA A 686 18.56 -8.75 21.31
C ALA A 686 18.43 -7.27 21.67
N LEU A 687 19.21 -6.45 20.99
CA LEU A 687 19.39 -5.02 21.23
C LEU A 687 19.07 -4.21 19.98
N ASP A 688 18.83 -2.92 20.15
CA ASP A 688 18.84 -1.96 19.04
C ASP A 688 20.21 -1.94 18.38
N ARG A 689 20.26 -1.82 17.05
CA ARG A 689 21.50 -1.90 16.29
C ARG A 689 21.53 -0.94 15.11
N CYS A 690 22.74 -0.57 14.71
CA CYS A 690 22.95 0.01 13.39
C CYS A 690 24.19 -0.59 12.72
N TYR A 691 24.05 -0.81 11.42
CA TYR A 691 25.04 -1.46 10.58
C TYR A 691 25.40 -0.56 9.42
N THR A 692 26.67 -0.50 9.07
CA THR A 692 27.14 0.05 7.79
C THR A 692 27.23 -1.05 6.74
N ALA A 693 27.58 -0.70 5.50
CA ALA A 693 27.66 -1.62 4.37
C ALA A 693 28.36 -2.94 4.69
N GLY A 694 27.84 -4.04 4.17
CA GLY A 694 28.29 -5.39 4.45
C GLY A 694 27.89 -5.88 5.84
N LEU A 695 26.81 -5.36 6.42
CA LEU A 695 26.33 -5.65 7.78
C LEU A 695 27.41 -5.51 8.84
N SER A 696 28.28 -4.52 8.69
CA SER A 696 29.29 -4.21 9.70
C SER A 696 28.62 -3.53 10.89
N LEU A 697 28.51 -4.23 12.02
CA LEU A 697 27.91 -3.70 13.24
C LEU A 697 28.70 -2.49 13.73
N THR A 698 28.06 -1.33 13.77
CA THR A 698 28.67 -0.07 14.18
C THR A 698 28.39 0.23 15.65
N ALA A 699 27.15 0.04 16.08
CA ALA A 699 26.76 0.20 17.47
C ALA A 699 25.54 -0.67 17.80
N GLU A 700 25.40 -1.00 19.07
CA GLU A 700 24.25 -1.69 19.65
C GLU A 700 24.02 -1.26 21.10
N GLY A 701 22.80 -1.43 21.57
CA GLY A 701 22.45 -1.21 22.98
C GLY A 701 21.26 -0.28 23.19
N PRO A 702 20.82 -0.12 24.45
CA PRO A 702 19.65 0.69 24.78
C PRO A 702 19.84 2.19 24.45
N ASP A 703 21.09 2.66 24.47
CA ASP A 703 21.41 4.07 24.20
C ASP A 703 21.79 4.32 22.73
N ALA A 704 21.69 3.29 21.85
CA ALA A 704 22.11 3.39 20.46
C ALA A 704 21.37 4.52 19.71
N TRP A 705 20.09 4.72 20.02
CA TRP A 705 19.21 5.72 19.43
C TRP A 705 18.87 6.89 20.35
N SER A 706 19.60 7.08 21.48
CA SER A 706 19.41 8.25 22.33
C SER A 706 19.53 9.52 21.51
N GLY A 707 18.69 10.51 21.79
CA GLY A 707 18.70 11.80 21.10
C GLY A 707 18.07 11.80 19.71
N ALA A 708 17.68 10.64 19.16
CA ALA A 708 16.94 10.59 17.89
C ALA A 708 15.71 11.52 17.99
N LEU A 709 15.56 12.45 17.03
CA LEU A 709 14.51 13.47 17.00
C LEU A 709 14.60 14.58 18.07
N THR A 710 15.61 14.61 18.91
CA THR A 710 15.82 15.74 19.82
C THR A 710 16.61 16.85 19.12
N SER A 711 16.37 18.10 19.54
CA SER A 711 17.08 19.26 19.00
C SER A 711 18.49 19.47 19.59
N GLN A 712 19.02 18.48 20.31
CA GLN A 712 20.32 18.56 21.01
C GLN A 712 21.32 17.58 20.41
N PRO A 713 22.05 17.96 19.33
CA PRO A 713 22.97 17.06 18.63
C PRO A 713 24.11 16.47 19.50
N ASP A 714 24.39 17.07 20.63
CA ASP A 714 25.48 16.63 21.51
C ASP A 714 25.09 15.42 22.38
N ASP A 715 23.79 15.05 22.40
CA ASP A 715 23.27 13.92 23.18
C ASP A 715 22.91 12.72 22.27
N ASP A 716 23.22 12.78 20.98
CA ASP A 716 22.89 11.71 20.03
C ASP A 716 23.70 10.43 20.33
N GLY A 717 22.95 9.35 20.47
CA GLY A 717 23.53 8.01 20.49
C GLY A 717 24.24 7.67 19.17
N PRO A 718 25.11 6.67 19.17
CA PRO A 718 25.95 6.39 18.01
C PRO A 718 25.17 6.03 16.74
N CYS A 719 23.97 5.44 16.85
CA CYS A 719 23.12 5.16 15.70
C CYS A 719 22.38 6.40 15.23
N ALA A 720 21.89 7.25 16.15
CA ALA A 720 21.24 8.52 15.80
C ALA A 720 22.22 9.49 15.11
N ALA A 721 23.48 9.51 15.57
CA ALA A 721 24.54 10.31 14.95
C ALA A 721 24.94 9.78 13.56
N LEU A 722 24.89 8.45 13.33
CA LEU A 722 25.20 7.85 12.03
C LEU A 722 24.03 8.00 11.03
N TYR A 723 22.81 7.85 11.50
CA TYR A 723 21.58 7.84 10.76
C TYR A 723 20.57 8.86 11.34
N PRO A 724 20.76 10.16 11.06
CA PRO A 724 19.88 11.21 11.55
C PRO A 724 18.40 10.96 11.20
N VAL A 725 17.53 11.26 12.14
CA VAL A 725 16.08 11.08 12.02
C VAL A 725 15.40 12.43 11.93
N TYR A 726 14.49 12.60 10.99
CA TYR A 726 13.76 13.84 10.77
C TYR A 726 12.34 13.73 11.33
N SER A 727 11.70 14.87 11.57
CA SER A 727 10.32 14.97 12.08
C SER A 727 9.28 14.93 10.92
N ASP A 728 8.11 15.54 11.14
CA ASP A 728 7.13 15.81 10.09
C ASP A 728 6.36 17.11 10.38
N SER A 729 5.47 17.50 9.48
CA SER A 729 4.69 18.73 9.54
C SER A 729 3.83 18.85 10.81
N ARG A 730 3.31 17.72 11.31
CA ARG A 730 2.46 17.70 12.50
C ARG A 730 3.30 17.80 13.77
N MET A 731 4.45 17.17 13.84
CA MET A 731 5.42 17.39 14.93
C MET A 731 5.89 18.84 14.96
N VAL A 732 6.13 19.45 13.81
CA VAL A 732 6.44 20.89 13.72
C VAL A 732 5.27 21.75 14.17
N ALA A 733 4.04 21.29 14.03
CA ALA A 733 2.83 21.93 14.54
C ALA A 733 2.57 21.65 16.02
N GLY A 734 3.36 20.78 16.67
CA GLY A 734 3.30 20.51 18.12
C GLY A 734 2.78 19.13 18.52
N GLU A 735 2.52 18.24 17.55
CA GLU A 735 2.14 16.86 17.81
C GLU A 735 3.34 16.02 18.29
N ASP A 736 3.06 14.91 18.96
CA ASP A 736 4.06 13.93 19.36
C ASP A 736 4.51 13.04 18.18
N ILE A 737 5.60 12.31 18.39
CA ILE A 737 6.15 11.39 17.39
C ILE A 737 5.20 10.22 17.07
N SER A 738 4.34 9.82 18.00
CA SER A 738 3.34 8.76 17.79
C SER A 738 2.49 9.03 16.55
N GLY A 739 2.15 10.31 16.29
CA GLY A 739 1.40 10.75 15.13
C GLY A 739 0.02 10.10 15.02
N ASP A 740 -0.65 9.85 16.17
CA ASP A 740 -1.93 9.15 16.27
C ASP A 740 -3.13 10.09 16.49
N ILE A 741 -2.94 11.38 16.26
CA ILE A 741 -4.01 12.37 16.36
C ILE A 741 -4.50 12.78 14.97
N PHE A 742 -5.55 12.13 14.52
CA PHE A 742 -6.17 12.36 13.21
C PHE A 742 -7.08 13.57 13.22
N LYS A 743 -7.84 13.76 14.33
CA LYS A 743 -8.69 14.93 14.58
C LYS A 743 -8.40 15.48 15.97
N CYS A 744 -7.61 16.53 16.04
CA CYS A 744 -7.22 17.10 17.31
C CYS A 744 -8.40 17.73 18.08
N ALA A 745 -8.38 17.63 19.40
CA ALA A 745 -9.15 18.50 20.25
C ALA A 745 -8.63 19.94 20.09
N THR A 746 -9.53 20.92 19.96
CA THR A 746 -9.10 22.31 19.84
C THR A 746 -9.31 23.08 21.12
N LYS A 747 -8.41 24.04 21.41
CA LYS A 747 -8.56 25.01 22.46
C LYS A 747 -8.76 26.41 21.86
N PRO A 748 -9.50 27.30 22.53
CA PRO A 748 -9.69 28.65 22.05
C PRO A 748 -8.35 29.39 21.85
N LEU A 749 -8.24 30.18 20.78
CA LEU A 749 -7.05 31.01 20.52
C LEU A 749 -6.65 31.87 21.73
N THR A 750 -7.63 32.44 22.43
CA THR A 750 -7.39 33.25 23.65
C THR A 750 -6.72 32.44 24.76
N THR A 751 -7.00 31.14 24.85
CA THR A 751 -6.33 30.23 25.78
C THR A 751 -4.89 29.99 25.32
N ALA A 752 -4.68 29.68 24.03
CA ALA A 752 -3.35 29.45 23.48
C ALA A 752 -2.41 30.65 23.59
N LEU A 753 -2.95 31.86 23.48
CA LEU A 753 -2.20 33.11 23.70
C LEU A 753 -1.77 33.32 25.17
N ALA A 754 -2.44 32.66 26.12
CA ALA A 754 -2.21 32.81 27.54
C ALA A 754 -1.49 31.65 28.22
N ASP A 755 -1.57 30.43 27.67
CA ASP A 755 -1.13 29.19 28.32
C ASP A 755 0.31 28.77 28.02
N GLY A 756 1.04 29.59 27.25
CA GLY A 756 2.43 29.29 26.87
C GLY A 756 2.59 28.56 25.55
N THR A 757 1.52 28.29 24.81
CA THR A 757 1.60 27.67 23.46
C THR A 757 2.56 28.42 22.54
N TYR A 758 2.61 29.75 22.65
CA TYR A 758 3.51 30.59 21.85
C TYR A 758 4.78 31.00 22.63
N GLY A 759 5.12 30.33 23.71
CA GLY A 759 6.32 30.60 24.49
C GLY A 759 6.36 32.02 25.01
N ALA A 760 7.49 32.71 24.82
CA ALA A 760 7.69 34.09 25.25
C ALA A 760 7.30 35.16 24.19
N LEU A 761 6.70 34.73 23.08
CA LEU A 761 6.32 35.64 22.00
C LEU A 761 5.20 36.59 22.46
N THR A 762 5.35 37.88 22.12
CA THR A 762 4.32 38.90 22.37
C THR A 762 3.65 39.28 21.05
N TRP A 763 2.36 39.31 21.01
CA TRP A 763 1.57 39.61 19.83
C TRP A 763 1.00 41.05 19.89
N SER A 764 1.10 41.79 18.79
CA SER A 764 0.43 43.08 18.64
C SER A 764 -1.08 42.88 18.44
N PRO A 765 -1.91 43.90 18.67
CA PRO A 765 -3.35 43.79 18.41
C PRO A 765 -3.70 43.40 16.97
N ASP A 766 -2.92 43.88 15.99
CA ASP A 766 -3.14 43.52 14.56
C ASP A 766 -2.79 42.08 14.28
N GLU A 767 -1.72 41.54 14.86
CA GLU A 767 -1.34 40.13 14.76
C GLU A 767 -2.38 39.22 15.44
N ILE A 768 -2.88 39.61 16.59
CA ILE A 768 -3.98 38.87 17.26
C ILE A 768 -5.23 38.86 16.37
N ALA A 769 -5.61 40.01 15.82
CA ALA A 769 -6.75 40.10 14.93
C ALA A 769 -6.59 39.20 13.67
N ALA A 770 -5.36 39.07 13.16
CA ALA A 770 -5.07 38.18 12.05
C ALA A 770 -5.17 36.69 12.46
N LEU A 771 -4.66 36.33 13.64
CA LEU A 771 -4.81 34.99 14.21
C LEU A 771 -6.28 34.64 14.50
N GLU A 772 -7.07 35.62 14.98
CA GLU A 772 -8.52 35.44 15.18
C GLU A 772 -9.27 35.17 13.89
N GLN A 773 -8.86 35.76 12.76
CA GLN A 773 -9.45 35.43 11.46
C GLN A 773 -9.14 33.99 11.02
N ILE A 774 -8.02 33.43 11.45
CA ILE A 774 -7.59 32.08 11.08
C ILE A 774 -8.17 31.03 12.04
N PHE A 775 -8.05 31.25 13.33
CA PHE A 775 -8.32 30.28 14.39
C PHE A 775 -9.43 30.68 15.36
N GLY A 776 -10.03 31.88 15.21
CA GLY A 776 -10.99 32.41 16.20
C GLY A 776 -12.27 31.59 16.31
N GLU A 777 -12.72 31.00 15.21
CA GLU A 777 -13.92 30.16 15.17
C GLU A 777 -13.60 28.68 15.53
N THR A 778 -12.50 28.14 15.02
CA THR A 778 -12.15 26.74 15.18
C THR A 778 -11.27 26.43 16.39
N GLY A 779 -10.54 27.40 16.89
CA GLY A 779 -9.46 27.20 17.86
C GLY A 779 -8.19 26.68 17.22
N VAL A 780 -7.23 26.30 18.07
CA VAL A 780 -5.97 25.65 17.69
C VAL A 780 -5.86 24.28 18.33
N CYS A 781 -5.17 23.35 17.68
CA CYS A 781 -4.97 22.00 18.21
C CYS A 781 -4.36 22.02 19.62
N ASP A 782 -4.90 21.19 20.48
CA ASP A 782 -4.39 20.88 21.82
C ASP A 782 -3.89 19.44 21.86
N TYR A 783 -2.67 19.22 21.40
CA TYR A 783 -2.02 17.91 21.34
C TYR A 783 -1.72 17.31 22.73
N SER A 784 -2.09 17.98 23.81
CA SER A 784 -2.10 17.36 25.15
C SER A 784 -3.34 16.48 25.41
N LYS A 785 -4.24 16.43 24.45
CA LYS A 785 -5.47 15.64 24.48
C LYS A 785 -5.39 14.51 23.46
N PRO A 786 -6.02 13.37 23.74
CA PRO A 786 -6.11 12.29 22.76
C PRO A 786 -6.91 12.74 21.53
N ASP A 787 -6.80 11.97 20.46
CA ASP A 787 -7.62 12.12 19.26
C ASP A 787 -9.11 12.11 19.60
N LEU A 788 -9.87 13.04 19.00
CA LEU A 788 -11.31 13.15 19.27
C LEU A 788 -12.11 11.93 18.80
N GLY A 789 -11.60 11.21 17.85
CA GLY A 789 -12.23 10.00 17.33
C GLY A 789 -11.83 8.73 18.07
N ARG A 790 -10.81 8.80 18.93
CA ARG A 790 -10.38 7.62 19.68
C ARG A 790 -11.45 7.22 20.70
N PRO A 791 -12.00 5.99 20.61
CA PRO A 791 -12.97 5.48 21.58
C PRO A 791 -12.35 5.39 22.99
N GLU A 792 -13.17 5.65 24.03
CA GLU A 792 -12.70 5.60 25.43
C GLU A 792 -12.35 4.17 25.92
N ASP A 793 -12.81 3.17 25.20
CA ASP A 793 -12.64 1.74 25.52
C ASP A 793 -11.49 1.05 24.74
N LEU A 794 -10.73 1.82 23.94
CA LEU A 794 -9.57 1.36 23.18
C LEU A 794 -8.25 1.98 23.66
#